data_1da37eadd65a67d88818f4487b8483d3
#
_entry.id   1da37eadd65a67d88818f4487b8483d3
#
_cell.length_a   1.000
_cell.length_b   1.000
_cell.length_c   1.000
_cell.angle_alpha   90.00
_cell.angle_beta   90.00
_cell.angle_gamma   90.00
#
_symmetry.space_group_name_H-M   'P 1'
#
loop_
_entity.id
_entity.type
_entity.pdbx_description
1 polymer ?
#
loop_
_entity_poly.entity_id
_entity_poly.type
_entity_poly.pdbx_seq_one_letter_code
_entity_poly.pdbx_strand_id
1 'polypeptide(L)'
;METQINLKNFTGFFLVLINFFALTSVCDSDEQEITEVLIIGSNADLMDLAGSGAKISEGDISLHKYSDLNQLMSFVPGVYVREEDGFGLRPNIGIRGATSDRSQKVTILEDGVLIGPAPYSAPAAYYITNAARLSSIEVLKGPSAILSGPHTVGGTLNLLTKSVPKNNEHYLSAEFGTDGYKKIRGESAIVGDNTGVLIDALRYQSDGFKYQDNGENTGFVRNDFNLKIQHKLDTELNQFINLKIGYADEDANETYLGLTDDDFTQSPNRRYSASQLDRFVSDHKQFHVSHDIFFTDRYEISSKIYLNEFNRSWNKFDGFIDGPRTQDVLRSPESYRSAYETLTGVRDSIVGDFTDLTIDVTDNYREFSSKGAQVDIRAVVNLFDIEHSLRVGIRYHHDDVRRQHQQKSYLMRNKQLVSDGIQRPLKSDNYAETTALAMYISNEITFDDLKLTLGLRHEEIEGDFDNRLTSSLSKNKQSITAPGLGVNYQLNDSLGILAGIYVGFSPAGPGKQDTEAEESINLEYGFRYHNDSLNIELIAFESDYDNLLGRCRASDSDCEIGQEFAGGGALVEGTEFMIGESWQISETILLTTDFVYTYSKSKFQSSFFSNFSQWGLVNEGDSLPYIPEHVGRLDVAFDSDKLSVNLAAKYQHGMREVPGIGAVDSDLHTDNLVTLDLSISKELGNDSDIKFSVRNLMDERYIVSHRPFGARPNLPRMLMLEGRYKL
;
A
#
# COMPACT_ATOMS: atom_id res chain seq x y z
N MET A 1 12.14 33.39 12.92
CA MET A 1 13.46 33.76 12.36
C MET A 1 13.53 33.00 11.07
N GLU A 2 13.18 33.66 9.97
CA GLU A 2 13.11 33.05 8.64
C GLU A 2 14.50 32.62 8.19
N THR A 3 14.76 31.33 8.09
CA THR A 3 15.98 30.80 7.49
C THR A 3 15.79 30.84 5.97
N GLN A 4 16.31 31.86 5.32
CA GLN A 4 16.39 31.93 3.87
C GLN A 4 17.32 30.81 3.38
N ILE A 5 16.72 29.80 2.73
CA ILE A 5 17.46 28.84 1.92
C ILE A 5 18.18 29.62 0.82
N ASN A 6 19.49 29.46 0.74
CA ASN A 6 20.35 30.29 -0.09
C ASN A 6 20.24 29.84 -1.56
N LEU A 7 19.26 30.39 -2.27
CA LEU A 7 18.94 30.11 -3.67
C LEU A 7 20.07 30.44 -4.68
N LYS A 8 21.18 31.03 -4.25
CA LYS A 8 22.24 31.50 -5.15
C LYS A 8 23.06 30.39 -5.80
N ASN A 9 23.09 29.18 -5.24
CA ASN A 9 23.78 28.04 -5.86
C ASN A 9 22.90 27.30 -6.89
N PHE A 10 21.62 27.57 -6.91
CA PHE A 10 20.64 26.93 -7.79
C PHE A 10 20.62 27.47 -9.22
N THR A 11 20.91 28.75 -9.39
CA THR A 11 20.88 29.41 -10.70
C THR A 11 21.99 28.92 -11.64
N GLY A 12 23.09 28.40 -11.12
CA GLY A 12 24.20 27.86 -11.93
C GLY A 12 23.87 26.52 -12.60
N PHE A 13 23.15 25.65 -11.90
CA PHE A 13 22.80 24.32 -12.43
C PHE A 13 21.67 24.38 -13.47
N PHE A 14 20.70 25.28 -13.27
CA PHE A 14 19.60 25.50 -14.20
C PHE A 14 20.07 26.18 -15.52
N LEU A 15 21.06 27.07 -15.45
CA LEU A 15 21.63 27.74 -16.63
C LEU A 15 22.46 26.79 -17.51
N VAL A 16 23.06 25.76 -16.95
CA VAL A 16 23.80 24.72 -17.72
C VAL A 16 22.81 23.82 -18.47
N LEU A 17 21.68 23.47 -17.88
CA LEU A 17 20.64 22.65 -18.53
C LEU A 17 19.94 23.40 -19.68
N ILE A 18 19.65 24.70 -19.51
CA ILE A 18 18.97 25.50 -20.56
C ILE A 18 19.84 25.69 -21.80
N ASN A 19 21.18 25.75 -21.66
CA ASN A 19 22.08 25.88 -22.79
C ASN A 19 22.29 24.58 -23.60
N PHE A 20 21.92 23.43 -23.05
CA PHE A 20 22.02 22.13 -23.75
C PHE A 20 20.87 21.90 -24.74
N PHE A 21 19.74 22.61 -24.56
CA PHE A 21 18.51 22.44 -25.37
C PHE A 21 18.41 23.32 -26.62
N ALA A 22 19.40 24.17 -26.90
CA ALA A 22 19.31 25.18 -27.98
C ALA A 22 19.64 24.70 -29.41
N LEU A 23 19.84 23.41 -29.62
CA LEU A 23 20.30 22.87 -30.93
C LEU A 23 19.59 21.57 -31.31
N THR A 24 18.28 21.60 -31.65
CA THR A 24 17.71 20.55 -32.48
C THR A 24 16.52 21.06 -33.29
N SER A 25 16.52 20.73 -34.58
CA SER A 25 15.47 21.00 -35.54
C SER A 25 14.20 20.21 -35.28
N VAL A 26 13.07 20.88 -35.39
CA VAL A 26 11.70 20.32 -35.30
C VAL A 26 11.52 19.30 -36.41
N CYS A 27 11.09 18.09 -36.07
CA CYS A 27 10.62 17.07 -36.98
C CYS A 27 9.16 16.74 -36.70
N ASP A 28 8.35 16.54 -37.72
CA ASP A 28 6.90 16.24 -37.63
C ASP A 28 6.65 15.01 -36.71
N SER A 29 5.74 15.16 -35.78
CA SER A 29 5.37 14.10 -34.81
C SER A 29 4.04 13.47 -35.21
N ASP A 30 4.04 12.16 -35.33
CA ASP A 30 2.82 11.33 -35.27
C ASP A 30 2.12 11.52 -33.95
N GLU A 31 0.79 11.38 -33.90
CA GLU A 31 -0.04 11.55 -32.70
C GLU A 31 0.41 10.62 -31.57
N GLN A 32 1.19 11.15 -30.63
CA GLN A 32 1.58 10.41 -29.43
C GLN A 32 0.43 10.33 -28.43
N GLU A 33 0.19 9.13 -27.93
CA GLU A 33 -0.63 8.92 -26.73
C GLU A 33 0.02 9.59 -25.52
N ILE A 34 -0.79 10.33 -24.74
CA ILE A 34 -0.30 10.81 -23.46
C ILE A 34 -0.23 9.61 -22.53
N THR A 35 0.95 9.17 -22.31
CA THR A 35 1.25 8.25 -21.23
C THR A 35 1.19 9.01 -19.91
N GLU A 36 0.36 8.58 -18.98
CA GLU A 36 0.53 8.90 -17.55
C GLU A 36 1.99 8.65 -17.18
N VAL A 37 2.49 9.26 -16.11
CA VAL A 37 3.88 9.02 -15.64
C VAL A 37 4.00 7.56 -15.24
N LEU A 38 4.19 6.72 -16.22
CA LEU A 38 4.48 5.31 -16.08
C LEU A 38 5.97 5.18 -15.74
N ILE A 39 6.27 4.42 -14.70
CA ILE A 39 7.65 4.06 -14.34
C ILE A 39 8.05 2.82 -15.14
N ILE A 40 7.10 1.89 -15.30
CA ILE A 40 7.24 0.64 -16.08
C ILE A 40 6.40 0.74 -17.34
N GLY A 41 6.27 1.46 -18.19
CA GLY A 41 5.48 1.53 -19.42
C GLY A 41 4.71 0.25 -19.79
N SER A 42 5.15 -0.44 -20.83
CA SER A 42 4.54 -1.69 -21.31
C SER A 42 5.13 -2.94 -20.62
N ASN A 43 4.54 -4.11 -20.88
CA ASN A 43 5.14 -5.39 -20.43
C ASN A 43 6.49 -5.65 -21.14
N ALA A 44 6.72 -5.12 -22.32
CA ALA A 44 8.01 -5.19 -23.00
C ALA A 44 9.07 -4.37 -22.23
N ASP A 45 8.70 -3.19 -21.72
CA ASP A 45 9.60 -2.37 -20.90
C ASP A 45 9.94 -3.07 -19.58
N LEU A 46 9.02 -3.88 -19.04
CA LEU A 46 9.29 -4.69 -17.85
C LEU A 46 10.38 -5.74 -18.11
N MET A 47 10.38 -6.36 -19.28
CA MET A 47 11.40 -7.36 -19.65
C MET A 47 12.79 -6.76 -19.74
N ASP A 48 12.87 -5.51 -20.17
CA ASP A 48 14.11 -4.75 -20.32
C ASP A 48 14.56 -4.01 -19.07
N LEU A 49 13.74 -4.02 -18.01
CA LEU A 49 14.06 -3.30 -16.77
C LEU A 49 15.36 -3.83 -16.14
N ALA A 50 16.30 -2.95 -15.90
CA ALA A 50 17.54 -3.28 -15.17
C ALA A 50 17.26 -3.32 -13.67
N GLY A 51 16.70 -4.42 -13.21
CA GLY A 51 16.25 -4.64 -11.84
C GLY A 51 14.88 -5.30 -11.80
N SER A 52 14.35 -5.55 -10.61
CA SER A 52 13.05 -6.22 -10.44
C SER A 52 11.90 -5.22 -10.34
N GLY A 53 10.82 -5.56 -11.00
CA GLY A 53 9.55 -4.85 -10.95
C GLY A 53 8.41 -5.78 -11.31
N ALA A 54 7.19 -5.34 -11.14
CA ALA A 54 6.01 -6.04 -11.60
C ALA A 54 4.94 -5.04 -12.03
N LYS A 55 4.14 -5.43 -13.01
CA LYS A 55 2.97 -4.68 -13.44
C LYS A 55 1.76 -5.59 -13.41
N ILE A 56 0.72 -5.17 -12.70
CA ILE A 56 -0.59 -5.79 -12.78
C ILE A 56 -1.37 -5.00 -13.81
N SER A 57 -1.70 -5.62 -14.92
CA SER A 57 -2.37 -4.97 -16.04
C SER A 57 -3.88 -4.79 -15.81
N GLU A 58 -4.55 -3.99 -16.64
CA GLU A 58 -6.01 -3.88 -16.63
C GLU A 58 -6.67 -5.24 -16.91
N GLY A 59 -6.06 -6.08 -17.75
CA GLY A 59 -6.48 -7.46 -17.98
C GLY A 59 -6.51 -8.27 -16.68
N ASP A 60 -5.40 -8.28 -15.93
CA ASP A 60 -5.27 -9.01 -14.65
C ASP A 60 -6.30 -8.52 -13.61
N ILE A 61 -6.49 -7.21 -13.51
CA ILE A 61 -7.48 -6.60 -12.62
C ILE A 61 -8.89 -7.05 -13.03
N SER A 62 -9.19 -7.09 -14.32
CA SER A 62 -10.51 -7.42 -14.86
C SER A 62 -10.87 -8.90 -14.74
N LEU A 63 -9.87 -9.81 -14.77
CA LEU A 63 -10.10 -11.26 -14.60
C LEU A 63 -10.83 -11.58 -13.31
N HIS A 64 -10.37 -11.01 -12.22
CA HIS A 64 -10.94 -11.27 -10.88
C HIS A 64 -11.87 -10.15 -10.39
N LYS A 65 -11.70 -8.90 -10.87
CA LYS A 65 -12.39 -7.69 -10.40
C LYS A 65 -12.37 -7.56 -8.87
N TYR A 66 -11.22 -7.84 -8.26
CA TYR A 66 -11.03 -7.66 -6.83
C TYR A 66 -11.30 -6.20 -6.44
N SER A 67 -12.07 -5.99 -5.38
CA SER A 67 -12.23 -4.67 -4.76
C SER A 67 -11.22 -4.41 -3.65
N ASP A 68 -10.51 -5.45 -3.24
CA ASP A 68 -9.48 -5.45 -2.22
C ASP A 68 -8.08 -5.43 -2.87
N LEU A 69 -7.30 -4.39 -2.59
CA LEU A 69 -5.93 -4.26 -3.06
C LEU A 69 -5.02 -5.40 -2.56
N ASN A 70 -5.26 -5.92 -1.35
CA ASN A 70 -4.49 -7.03 -0.80
C ASN A 70 -4.54 -8.26 -1.72
N GLN A 71 -5.68 -8.49 -2.35
CA GLN A 71 -5.85 -9.62 -3.26
C GLN A 71 -5.05 -9.42 -4.57
N LEU A 72 -4.96 -8.17 -5.05
CA LEU A 72 -4.15 -7.84 -6.23
C LEU A 72 -2.66 -7.96 -5.94
N MET A 73 -2.22 -7.65 -4.73
CA MET A 73 -0.80 -7.78 -4.36
C MET A 73 -0.29 -9.21 -4.41
N SER A 74 -1.16 -10.22 -4.31
CA SER A 74 -0.76 -11.63 -4.44
C SER A 74 -0.28 -12.04 -5.84
N PHE A 75 -0.49 -11.21 -6.87
CA PHE A 75 0.09 -11.41 -8.21
C PHE A 75 1.59 -11.05 -8.29
N VAL A 76 2.13 -10.38 -7.27
CA VAL A 76 3.48 -9.82 -7.33
C VAL A 76 4.42 -10.65 -6.44
N PRO A 77 5.45 -11.30 -7.01
CA PRO A 77 6.44 -12.01 -6.20
C PRO A 77 7.21 -11.02 -5.30
N GLY A 78 7.58 -11.46 -4.10
CA GLY A 78 8.26 -10.62 -3.10
C GLY A 78 7.34 -9.73 -2.28
N VAL A 79 6.06 -9.67 -2.61
CA VAL A 79 5.03 -8.93 -1.85
C VAL A 79 4.25 -9.89 -0.96
N TYR A 80 4.01 -9.48 0.26
CA TYR A 80 3.15 -10.20 1.20
C TYR A 80 2.21 -9.26 1.93
N VAL A 81 1.10 -9.81 2.40
CA VAL A 81 0.02 -9.05 3.00
C VAL A 81 -0.34 -9.66 4.35
N ARG A 82 -0.60 -8.81 5.34
CA ARG A 82 -1.28 -9.21 6.56
C ARG A 82 -2.72 -8.73 6.52
N GLU A 83 -3.66 -9.64 6.34
CA GLU A 83 -5.08 -9.32 6.34
C GLU A 83 -5.56 -8.83 7.72
N GLU A 84 -6.62 -8.02 7.75
CA GLU A 84 -7.16 -7.47 9.00
C GLU A 84 -8.69 -7.42 9.01
N ASP A 85 -9.30 -6.77 8.02
CA ASP A 85 -10.76 -6.55 7.98
C ASP A 85 -11.51 -7.54 7.04
N GLY A 86 -10.82 -8.12 6.08
CA GLY A 86 -11.35 -9.06 5.08
C GLY A 86 -11.89 -8.38 3.81
N PHE A 87 -11.93 -7.03 3.76
CA PHE A 87 -12.40 -6.25 2.61
C PHE A 87 -11.31 -5.32 2.04
N GLY A 88 -10.12 -5.31 2.66
CA GLY A 88 -8.98 -4.51 2.21
C GLY A 88 -9.11 -3.01 2.45
N LEU A 89 -9.93 -2.61 3.42
CA LEU A 89 -10.12 -1.19 3.76
C LEU A 89 -8.83 -0.56 4.32
N ARG A 90 -7.99 -1.38 4.94
CA ARG A 90 -6.73 -0.96 5.60
C ARG A 90 -5.61 -1.92 5.23
N PRO A 91 -4.92 -1.68 4.10
CA PRO A 91 -3.90 -2.59 3.62
C PRO A 91 -2.67 -2.60 4.54
N ASN A 92 -2.13 -3.81 4.71
CA ASN A 92 -0.86 -4.04 5.38
C ASN A 92 0.03 -4.80 4.40
N ILE A 93 0.75 -4.05 3.56
CA ILE A 93 1.59 -4.56 2.48
C ILE A 93 3.05 -4.46 2.89
N GLY A 94 3.78 -5.56 2.82
CA GLY A 94 5.21 -5.65 2.99
C GLY A 94 5.88 -6.17 1.73
N ILE A 95 7.13 -5.77 1.49
CA ILE A 95 7.92 -6.17 0.33
C ILE A 95 9.31 -6.55 0.84
N ARG A 96 9.81 -7.76 0.51
CA ARG A 96 11.18 -8.24 0.80
C ARG A 96 11.66 -7.95 2.23
N GLY A 97 10.80 -8.20 3.22
CA GLY A 97 11.12 -8.03 4.64
C GLY A 97 10.80 -6.68 5.25
N ALA A 98 10.46 -5.66 4.47
CA ALA A 98 9.94 -4.41 5.00
C ALA A 98 8.60 -4.70 5.72
N THR A 99 8.44 -4.18 6.95
CA THR A 99 7.22 -4.47 7.75
C THR A 99 5.95 -4.12 6.99
N SER A 100 4.98 -5.06 6.98
CA SER A 100 3.67 -4.84 6.36
C SER A 100 2.78 -3.86 7.12
N ASP A 101 3.14 -3.49 8.33
CA ASP A 101 2.30 -2.75 9.25
C ASP A 101 1.83 -1.39 8.69
N ARG A 102 0.53 -1.32 8.27
CA ARG A 102 -0.09 -0.17 7.58
C ARG A 102 0.69 0.31 6.35
N SER A 103 1.42 -0.59 5.70
CA SER A 103 2.23 -0.30 4.50
C SER A 103 3.21 0.87 4.66
N GLN A 104 3.63 1.17 5.90
CA GLN A 104 4.39 2.39 6.22
C GLN A 104 5.83 2.40 5.71
N LYS A 105 6.33 1.27 5.21
CA LYS A 105 7.68 1.10 4.66
C LYS A 105 7.71 0.94 3.15
N VAL A 106 6.58 1.23 2.50
CA VAL A 106 6.40 1.20 1.04
C VAL A 106 5.98 2.60 0.58
N THR A 107 6.63 3.13 -0.43
CA THR A 107 6.18 4.38 -1.09
C THR A 107 4.89 4.09 -1.86
N ILE A 108 3.80 4.78 -1.53
CA ILE A 108 2.52 4.62 -2.22
C ILE A 108 2.19 5.88 -3.02
N LEU A 109 1.99 5.67 -4.31
CA LEU A 109 1.62 6.72 -5.27
C LEU A 109 0.25 6.42 -5.89
N GLU A 110 -0.50 7.46 -6.24
CA GLU A 110 -1.64 7.41 -7.16
C GLU A 110 -1.36 8.34 -8.33
N ASP A 111 -1.32 7.81 -9.55
CA ASP A 111 -0.96 8.56 -10.76
C ASP A 111 0.38 9.32 -10.62
N GLY A 112 1.36 8.69 -9.96
CA GLY A 112 2.69 9.25 -9.72
C GLY A 112 2.78 10.33 -8.62
N VAL A 113 1.73 10.54 -7.83
CA VAL A 113 1.67 11.48 -6.70
C VAL A 113 1.58 10.73 -5.38
N LEU A 114 2.32 11.16 -4.36
CA LEU A 114 2.24 10.59 -3.01
C LEU A 114 0.83 10.73 -2.44
N ILE A 115 0.20 9.61 -2.05
CA ILE A 115 -1.17 9.58 -1.52
C ILE A 115 -1.29 9.11 -0.08
N GLY A 116 -0.22 8.62 0.54
CA GLY A 116 -0.23 8.40 1.98
C GLY A 116 -0.72 9.69 2.67
N PRO A 117 -1.57 9.63 3.71
CA PRO A 117 -2.15 10.85 4.30
C PRO A 117 -1.11 11.91 4.70
N ALA A 118 0.03 11.47 5.28
CA ALA A 118 1.20 12.30 5.50
C ALA A 118 2.45 11.43 5.32
N PRO A 119 2.98 11.30 4.09
CA PRO A 119 4.01 10.32 3.74
C PRO A 119 5.29 10.39 4.57
N TYR A 120 5.69 11.58 5.04
CA TYR A 120 6.86 11.76 5.89
C TYR A 120 6.51 11.80 7.39
N SER A 121 5.47 12.55 7.78
CA SER A 121 5.13 12.77 9.20
C SER A 121 4.37 11.60 9.82
N ALA A 122 3.59 10.85 9.03
CA ALA A 122 2.79 9.71 9.48
C ALA A 122 2.46 8.76 8.32
N PRO A 123 3.40 7.92 7.88
CA PRO A 123 3.34 7.17 6.63
C PRO A 123 2.29 6.04 6.57
N ALA A 124 1.55 5.79 7.66
CA ALA A 124 0.54 4.73 7.68
C ALA A 124 -0.57 4.96 6.64
N ALA A 125 -0.81 3.98 5.78
CA ALA A 125 -1.79 4.01 4.70
C ALA A 125 -3.24 3.87 5.23
N TYR A 126 -3.77 4.92 5.82
CA TYR A 126 -5.18 4.98 6.24
C TYR A 126 -6.14 5.32 5.09
N TYR A 127 -5.64 5.94 4.06
CA TYR A 127 -6.30 6.07 2.76
C TYR A 127 -5.51 5.25 1.74
N ILE A 128 -6.24 4.58 0.88
CA ILE A 128 -5.73 3.89 -0.31
C ILE A 128 -6.78 3.96 -1.42
N THR A 129 -6.31 4.05 -2.66
CA THR A 129 -7.18 4.01 -3.84
C THR A 129 -7.95 2.70 -3.89
N ASN A 130 -9.26 2.76 -4.10
CA ASN A 130 -10.06 1.55 -4.26
C ASN A 130 -9.62 0.77 -5.51
N ALA A 131 -9.36 -0.52 -5.35
CA ALA A 131 -8.90 -1.39 -6.44
C ALA A 131 -9.83 -1.38 -7.68
N ALA A 132 -11.13 -1.17 -7.48
CA ALA A 132 -12.10 -1.09 -8.57
C ALA A 132 -11.89 0.14 -9.49
N ARG A 133 -11.11 1.15 -9.07
CA ARG A 133 -10.80 2.36 -9.86
C ARG A 133 -9.49 2.26 -10.64
N LEU A 134 -8.71 1.22 -10.39
CA LEU A 134 -7.39 1.06 -10.99
C LEU A 134 -7.49 0.55 -12.42
N SER A 135 -6.65 1.09 -13.29
CA SER A 135 -6.35 0.56 -14.63
C SER A 135 -5.12 -0.34 -14.62
N SER A 136 -4.13 -0.03 -13.77
CA SER A 136 -2.96 -0.88 -13.59
C SER A 136 -2.27 -0.56 -12.26
N ILE A 137 -1.33 -1.43 -11.86
CA ILE A 137 -0.49 -1.24 -10.68
C ILE A 137 0.95 -1.52 -11.07
N GLU A 138 1.85 -0.62 -10.75
CA GLU A 138 3.29 -0.81 -10.90
C GLU A 138 3.94 -1.03 -9.52
N VAL A 139 4.76 -2.06 -9.39
CA VAL A 139 5.53 -2.37 -8.19
C VAL A 139 7.01 -2.38 -8.52
N LEU A 140 7.77 -1.46 -7.93
CA LEU A 140 9.22 -1.35 -8.12
C LEU A 140 9.92 -1.86 -6.88
N LYS A 141 10.79 -2.85 -7.05
CA LYS A 141 11.51 -3.52 -5.96
C LYS A 141 13.03 -3.40 -6.08
N GLY A 142 13.51 -3.09 -7.28
CA GLY A 142 14.92 -2.97 -7.64
C GLY A 142 15.44 -1.52 -7.69
N PRO A 143 16.56 -1.27 -8.37
CA PRO A 143 17.20 0.05 -8.47
C PRO A 143 16.29 1.18 -8.94
N SER A 144 15.25 0.90 -9.72
CA SER A 144 14.27 1.89 -10.17
C SER A 144 13.40 2.47 -9.04
N ALA A 145 13.34 1.81 -7.87
CA ALA A 145 12.61 2.33 -6.70
C ALA A 145 13.19 3.66 -6.18
N ILE A 146 14.46 3.98 -6.46
CA ILE A 146 15.07 5.25 -6.06
C ILE A 146 14.43 6.49 -6.70
N LEU A 147 13.75 6.35 -7.84
CA LEU A 147 13.01 7.45 -8.47
C LEU A 147 11.87 7.94 -7.60
N SER A 148 11.41 7.11 -6.69
CA SER A 148 10.33 7.40 -5.73
C SER A 148 10.90 7.58 -4.32
N GLY A 149 10.08 8.02 -3.39
CA GLY A 149 10.41 8.20 -1.97
C GLY A 149 9.33 9.03 -1.29
N PRO A 150 9.32 9.08 0.02
CA PRO A 150 10.16 8.35 0.99
C PRO A 150 9.75 6.88 1.13
N HIS A 151 10.41 6.13 2.02
CA HIS A 151 10.09 4.72 2.35
C HIS A 151 10.35 3.74 1.21
N THR A 152 11.54 3.79 0.62
CA THR A 152 11.98 2.91 -0.45
C THR A 152 12.67 1.62 0.03
N VAL A 153 12.80 1.40 1.34
CA VAL A 153 13.29 0.12 1.90
C VAL A 153 12.44 -1.06 1.45
N GLY A 154 11.13 -0.87 1.31
CA GLY A 154 10.19 -1.85 0.76
C GLY A 154 9.88 -1.65 -0.73
N GLY A 155 10.46 -0.64 -1.39
CA GLY A 155 10.14 -0.32 -2.78
C GLY A 155 8.95 0.62 -2.94
N THR A 156 8.35 0.62 -4.13
CA THR A 156 7.30 1.57 -4.53
C THR A 156 6.10 0.87 -5.13
N LEU A 157 4.92 1.32 -4.75
CA LEU A 157 3.63 0.93 -5.29
C LEU A 157 2.99 2.15 -5.97
N ASN A 158 2.86 2.13 -7.29
CA ASN A 158 2.18 3.18 -8.06
C ASN A 158 0.81 2.66 -8.54
N LEU A 159 -0.25 3.25 -8.03
CA LEU A 159 -1.64 2.90 -8.31
C LEU A 159 -2.15 3.80 -9.43
N LEU A 160 -2.29 3.26 -10.63
CA LEU A 160 -2.73 4.01 -11.80
C LEU A 160 -4.24 3.90 -11.95
N THR A 161 -4.92 5.03 -11.92
CA THR A 161 -6.37 5.12 -12.16
C THR A 161 -6.64 5.40 -13.63
N LYS A 162 -7.81 5.01 -14.14
CA LYS A 162 -8.15 5.16 -15.56
C LYS A 162 -7.91 6.59 -16.05
N SER A 163 -7.23 6.71 -17.18
CA SER A 163 -7.01 7.99 -17.90
C SER A 163 -8.24 8.39 -18.70
N VAL A 164 -8.27 9.64 -19.19
CA VAL A 164 -9.27 10.08 -20.16
C VAL A 164 -9.08 9.26 -21.44
N PRO A 165 -10.08 8.49 -21.90
CA PRO A 165 -9.93 7.65 -23.07
C PRO A 165 -9.94 8.48 -24.37
N LYS A 166 -9.58 7.86 -25.50
CA LYS A 166 -9.60 8.51 -26.83
C LYS A 166 -11.02 8.76 -27.37
N ASN A 167 -11.99 7.96 -26.95
CA ASN A 167 -13.37 8.00 -27.43
C ASN A 167 -14.35 8.16 -26.27
N ASN A 168 -15.55 8.60 -26.61
CA ASN A 168 -16.66 8.62 -25.65
C ASN A 168 -16.95 7.22 -25.15
N GLU A 169 -16.97 7.06 -23.84
CA GLU A 169 -17.26 5.79 -23.19
C GLU A 169 -18.14 6.03 -21.96
N HIS A 170 -19.16 5.21 -21.80
CA HIS A 170 -20.06 5.29 -20.66
C HIS A 170 -20.37 3.90 -20.16
N TYR A 171 -20.09 3.64 -18.90
CA TYR A 171 -20.32 2.34 -18.28
C TYR A 171 -21.10 2.50 -16.97
N LEU A 172 -21.98 1.54 -16.72
CA LEU A 172 -22.61 1.34 -15.43
C LEU A 172 -22.37 -0.11 -15.01
N SER A 173 -21.86 -0.32 -13.80
CA SER A 173 -21.77 -1.66 -13.22
C SER A 173 -22.44 -1.71 -11.85
N ALA A 174 -23.05 -2.87 -11.56
CA ALA A 174 -23.63 -3.17 -10.26
C ALA A 174 -23.29 -4.60 -9.87
N GLU A 175 -22.74 -4.78 -8.68
CA GLU A 175 -22.37 -6.06 -8.09
C GLU A 175 -23.09 -6.23 -6.75
N PHE A 176 -23.63 -7.42 -6.53
CA PHE A 176 -24.33 -7.80 -5.30
C PHE A 176 -23.78 -9.12 -4.81
N GLY A 177 -23.68 -9.27 -3.50
CA GLY A 177 -23.13 -10.49 -2.89
C GLY A 177 -23.70 -10.81 -1.52
N THR A 178 -23.14 -11.85 -0.91
CA THR A 178 -23.45 -12.24 0.47
C THR A 178 -23.08 -11.12 1.45
N ASP A 179 -23.54 -11.21 2.68
CA ASP A 179 -23.28 -10.25 3.76
C ASP A 179 -23.65 -8.79 3.41
N GLY A 180 -24.74 -8.61 2.66
CA GLY A 180 -25.21 -7.29 2.25
C GLY A 180 -24.25 -6.55 1.30
N TYR A 181 -23.28 -7.26 0.69
CA TYR A 181 -22.32 -6.66 -0.24
C TYR A 181 -23.01 -6.04 -1.45
N LYS A 182 -22.64 -4.80 -1.74
CA LYS A 182 -23.09 -4.04 -2.90
C LYS A 182 -21.97 -3.15 -3.39
N LYS A 183 -21.75 -3.15 -4.70
CA LYS A 183 -20.83 -2.21 -5.35
C LYS A 183 -21.54 -1.68 -6.60
N ILE A 184 -21.62 -0.36 -6.71
CA ILE A 184 -22.20 0.32 -7.89
C ILE A 184 -21.17 1.32 -8.37
N ARG A 185 -20.82 1.27 -9.66
CA ARG A 185 -19.88 2.19 -10.29
C ARG A 185 -20.47 2.74 -11.57
N GLY A 186 -20.41 4.05 -11.72
CA GLY A 186 -20.69 4.77 -12.95
C GLY A 186 -19.44 5.44 -13.48
N GLU A 187 -19.13 5.25 -14.74
CA GLU A 187 -18.01 5.86 -15.45
C GLU A 187 -18.49 6.51 -16.73
N SER A 188 -18.09 7.74 -16.98
CA SER A 188 -18.48 8.50 -18.16
C SER A 188 -17.33 9.35 -18.67
N ALA A 189 -16.93 9.12 -19.90
CA ALA A 189 -15.95 9.92 -20.60
C ALA A 189 -16.57 10.62 -21.81
N ILE A 190 -16.31 11.91 -21.92
CA ILE A 190 -16.71 12.75 -23.05
C ILE A 190 -15.43 13.36 -23.63
N VAL A 191 -15.20 13.14 -24.92
CA VAL A 191 -13.96 13.53 -25.61
C VAL A 191 -14.33 14.41 -26.80
N GLY A 192 -13.80 15.64 -26.79
CA GLY A 192 -13.82 16.56 -27.93
C GLY A 192 -12.42 16.66 -28.53
N ASP A 193 -12.26 17.56 -29.53
CA ASP A 193 -11.02 17.66 -30.31
C ASP A 193 -9.77 17.94 -29.44
N ASN A 194 -9.89 18.83 -28.45
CA ASN A 194 -8.77 19.24 -27.61
C ASN A 194 -9.03 18.98 -26.12
N THR A 195 -10.21 18.55 -25.72
CA THR A 195 -10.56 18.39 -24.30
C THR A 195 -11.32 17.11 -24.06
N GLY A 196 -10.80 16.29 -23.17
CA GLY A 196 -11.48 15.13 -22.67
C GLY A 196 -11.81 15.27 -21.17
N VAL A 197 -12.93 14.70 -20.77
CA VAL A 197 -13.40 14.70 -19.39
C VAL A 197 -13.80 13.28 -19.00
N LEU A 198 -13.30 12.78 -17.89
CA LEU A 198 -13.69 11.49 -17.30
C LEU A 198 -14.25 11.72 -15.91
N ILE A 199 -15.43 11.18 -15.65
CA ILE A 199 -16.08 11.13 -14.34
C ILE A 199 -16.20 9.66 -13.93
N ASP A 200 -15.76 9.34 -12.72
CA ASP A 200 -15.87 8.02 -12.11
C ASP A 200 -16.47 8.16 -10.70
N ALA A 201 -17.57 7.46 -10.44
CA ALA A 201 -18.25 7.45 -9.16
C ALA A 201 -18.50 6.01 -8.72
N LEU A 202 -18.07 5.69 -7.50
CA LEU A 202 -18.17 4.36 -6.91
C LEU A 202 -18.83 4.44 -5.54
N ARG A 203 -19.80 3.55 -5.29
CA ARG A 203 -20.26 3.21 -3.94
C ARG A 203 -20.02 1.74 -3.67
N TYR A 204 -19.38 1.45 -2.55
CA TYR A 204 -18.97 0.13 -2.11
C TYR A 204 -19.37 -0.08 -0.65
N GLN A 205 -20.13 -1.14 -0.34
CA GLN A 205 -20.63 -1.39 1.01
C GLN A 205 -20.83 -2.88 1.28
N SER A 206 -20.83 -3.24 2.56
CA SER A 206 -21.24 -4.55 3.08
C SER A 206 -21.80 -4.38 4.50
N ASP A 207 -22.69 -5.27 4.92
CA ASP A 207 -23.11 -5.38 6.32
C ASP A 207 -22.01 -6.04 7.20
N GLY A 208 -20.93 -6.57 6.55
CA GLY A 208 -19.85 -7.28 7.20
C GLY A 208 -20.20 -8.73 7.54
N PHE A 209 -19.20 -9.59 7.52
CA PHE A 209 -19.39 -11.02 7.82
C PHE A 209 -19.20 -11.37 9.31
N LYS A 210 -18.75 -10.42 10.10
CA LYS A 210 -18.59 -10.55 11.56
C LYS A 210 -19.82 -9.99 12.25
N TYR A 211 -20.20 -10.59 13.36
CA TYR A 211 -21.36 -10.16 14.15
C TYR A 211 -20.97 -9.94 15.60
N GLN A 212 -21.51 -8.89 16.18
CA GLN A 212 -21.29 -8.55 17.57
C GLN A 212 -22.28 -9.30 18.48
N ASP A 213 -21.86 -9.60 19.70
CA ASP A 213 -22.68 -10.29 20.71
C ASP A 213 -23.98 -9.54 21.06
N ASN A 214 -24.03 -8.24 20.82
CA ASN A 214 -25.24 -7.41 21.00
C ASN A 214 -26.17 -7.41 19.77
N GLY A 215 -25.78 -8.10 18.67
CA GLY A 215 -26.57 -8.23 17.44
C GLY A 215 -26.33 -7.16 16.39
N GLU A 216 -25.38 -6.25 16.59
CA GLU A 216 -24.99 -5.26 15.58
C GLU A 216 -24.01 -5.85 14.54
N ASN A 217 -23.93 -5.21 13.38
CA ASN A 217 -23.05 -5.62 12.29
C ASN A 217 -21.68 -4.91 12.35
N THR A 218 -20.72 -5.43 11.59
CA THR A 218 -19.37 -4.86 11.43
C THR A 218 -19.15 -4.32 10.02
N GLY A 219 -20.21 -3.87 9.39
CA GLY A 219 -20.21 -3.43 8.01
C GLY A 219 -19.56 -2.07 7.77
N PHE A 220 -19.55 -1.69 6.51
CA PHE A 220 -18.99 -0.41 6.08
C PHE A 220 -19.73 0.13 4.85
N VAL A 221 -19.58 1.43 4.65
CA VAL A 221 -19.93 2.14 3.41
C VAL A 221 -18.76 3.00 3.01
N ARG A 222 -18.36 2.91 1.75
CA ARG A 222 -17.35 3.78 1.14
C ARG A 222 -17.88 4.36 -0.16
N ASN A 223 -17.68 5.65 -0.36
CA ASN A 223 -17.97 6.34 -1.61
C ASN A 223 -16.66 6.92 -2.16
N ASP A 224 -16.46 6.83 -3.47
CA ASP A 224 -15.35 7.45 -4.18
C ASP A 224 -15.91 8.23 -5.36
N PHE A 225 -15.42 9.44 -5.58
CA PHE A 225 -15.70 10.27 -6.74
C PHE A 225 -14.40 10.79 -7.33
N ASN A 226 -14.27 10.75 -8.64
CA ASN A 226 -13.10 11.24 -9.35
C ASN A 226 -13.50 11.96 -10.64
N LEU A 227 -12.93 13.12 -10.87
CA LEU A 227 -13.03 13.90 -12.09
C LEU A 227 -11.62 14.09 -12.65
N LYS A 228 -11.40 13.65 -13.88
CA LYS A 228 -10.19 13.97 -14.66
C LYS A 228 -10.56 14.81 -15.87
N ILE A 229 -9.81 15.89 -16.10
CA ILE A 229 -9.93 16.73 -17.29
C ILE A 229 -8.55 16.79 -17.92
N GLN A 230 -8.49 16.52 -19.22
CA GLN A 230 -7.30 16.64 -20.02
C GLN A 230 -7.55 17.63 -21.14
N HIS A 231 -6.65 18.60 -21.28
CA HIS A 231 -6.76 19.63 -22.33
C HIS A 231 -5.44 19.73 -23.09
N LYS A 232 -5.49 19.48 -24.40
CA LYS A 232 -4.39 19.70 -25.33
C LYS A 232 -4.36 21.19 -25.70
N LEU A 233 -3.22 21.84 -25.46
CA LEU A 233 -3.05 23.26 -25.81
C LEU A 233 -2.86 23.40 -27.33
N ASP A 234 -3.48 24.42 -27.89
CA ASP A 234 -3.33 24.77 -29.32
C ASP A 234 -2.02 25.56 -29.52
N THR A 235 -0.91 24.87 -29.54
CA THR A 235 0.46 25.41 -29.69
C THR A 235 1.26 24.57 -30.68
N GLU A 236 2.43 25.09 -31.10
CA GLU A 236 3.34 24.33 -31.98
C GLU A 236 3.95 23.10 -31.27
N LEU A 237 4.01 23.11 -29.95
CA LEU A 237 4.48 21.99 -29.14
C LEU A 237 3.28 21.12 -28.72
N ASN A 238 3.49 19.83 -28.62
CA ASN A 238 2.53 18.91 -28.07
C ASN A 238 2.48 19.08 -26.54
N GLN A 239 1.45 19.75 -26.02
CA GLN A 239 1.33 20.13 -24.60
C GLN A 239 -0.05 19.77 -24.08
N PHE A 240 -0.07 19.29 -22.83
CA PHE A 240 -1.30 18.90 -22.15
C PHE A 240 -1.35 19.48 -20.74
N ILE A 241 -2.52 19.96 -20.36
CA ILE A 241 -2.86 20.27 -18.98
C ILE A 241 -3.84 19.20 -18.49
N ASN A 242 -3.48 18.53 -17.38
CA ASN A 242 -4.34 17.55 -16.75
C ASN A 242 -4.77 18.08 -15.37
N LEU A 243 -6.05 17.96 -15.08
CA LEU A 243 -6.64 18.27 -13.78
C LEU A 243 -7.29 16.99 -13.23
N LYS A 244 -7.03 16.69 -11.97
CA LYS A 244 -7.70 15.65 -11.21
C LYS A 244 -8.29 16.22 -9.92
N ILE A 245 -9.56 15.92 -9.69
CA ILE A 245 -10.27 16.22 -8.44
C ILE A 245 -10.85 14.91 -7.92
N GLY A 246 -10.49 14.52 -6.70
CA GLY A 246 -10.94 13.31 -6.05
C GLY A 246 -11.61 13.61 -4.70
N TYR A 247 -12.60 12.80 -4.37
CA TYR A 247 -13.23 12.74 -3.05
C TYR A 247 -13.52 11.29 -2.69
N ALA A 248 -13.20 10.91 -1.45
CA ALA A 248 -13.63 9.63 -0.92
C ALA A 248 -14.07 9.79 0.54
N ASP A 249 -15.07 9.03 0.95
CA ASP A 249 -15.46 8.91 2.35
C ASP A 249 -15.64 7.43 2.74
N GLU A 250 -15.48 7.15 4.02
CA GLU A 250 -15.69 5.83 4.59
C GLU A 250 -16.34 5.94 5.97
N ASP A 251 -17.32 5.08 6.22
CA ASP A 251 -17.93 4.84 7.53
C ASP A 251 -17.97 3.32 7.77
N ALA A 252 -17.19 2.84 8.74
CA ALA A 252 -16.98 1.41 9.00
C ALA A 252 -17.11 1.09 10.49
N ASN A 253 -17.88 0.04 10.79
CA ASN A 253 -18.06 -0.52 12.13
C ASN A 253 -17.08 -1.68 12.42
N GLU A 254 -15.96 -1.77 11.67
CA GLU A 254 -14.97 -2.81 11.88
C GLU A 254 -14.33 -2.70 13.27
N THR A 255 -14.30 -3.84 13.98
CA THR A 255 -13.90 -3.90 15.37
C THR A 255 -12.38 -3.93 15.54
N TYR A 256 -11.88 -3.25 16.59
CA TYR A 256 -10.47 -3.25 16.96
C TYR A 256 -10.10 -4.49 17.80
N LEU A 257 -11.05 -5.00 18.59
CA LEU A 257 -10.91 -6.19 19.42
C LEU A 257 -11.27 -7.45 18.63
N GLY A 258 -10.35 -8.42 18.58
CA GLY A 258 -10.56 -9.79 18.08
C GLY A 258 -11.00 -10.75 19.20
N LEU A 259 -10.72 -12.03 19.03
CA LEU A 259 -11.16 -13.12 19.91
C LEU A 259 -9.97 -13.76 20.64
N THR A 260 -10.24 -14.56 21.66
CA THR A 260 -9.31 -15.61 22.11
C THR A 260 -9.24 -16.70 21.03
N ASP A 261 -8.18 -17.50 20.99
CA ASP A 261 -8.05 -18.62 20.02
C ASP A 261 -9.15 -19.68 20.23
N ASP A 262 -9.53 -19.94 21.48
CA ASP A 262 -10.61 -20.85 21.81
C ASP A 262 -11.97 -20.37 21.27
N ASP A 263 -12.29 -19.09 21.48
CA ASP A 263 -13.53 -18.51 20.94
C ASP A 263 -13.49 -18.43 19.42
N PHE A 264 -12.33 -18.17 18.84
CA PHE A 264 -12.15 -18.18 17.39
C PHE A 264 -12.44 -19.57 16.81
N THR A 265 -11.90 -20.61 17.42
CA THR A 265 -12.14 -22.00 17.00
C THR A 265 -13.63 -22.36 17.03
N GLN A 266 -14.36 -21.85 18.03
CA GLN A 266 -15.78 -22.11 18.18
C GLN A 266 -16.66 -21.24 17.25
N SER A 267 -16.28 -19.97 17.06
CA SER A 267 -17.09 -18.99 16.34
C SER A 267 -16.25 -17.84 15.77
N PRO A 268 -15.49 -18.06 14.68
CA PRO A 268 -14.49 -17.12 14.16
C PRO A 268 -15.04 -15.73 13.79
N ASN A 269 -16.31 -15.69 13.40
CA ASN A 269 -16.95 -14.44 12.97
C ASN A 269 -17.62 -13.66 14.13
N ARG A 270 -17.60 -14.19 15.36
CA ARG A 270 -18.10 -13.50 16.56
C ARG A 270 -17.22 -12.29 16.91
N ARG A 271 -17.83 -11.28 17.55
CA ARG A 271 -17.13 -10.15 18.17
C ARG A 271 -17.75 -9.86 19.54
N TYR A 272 -16.89 -9.54 20.51
CA TYR A 272 -17.29 -9.28 21.89
C TYR A 272 -18.08 -7.97 22.04
N SER A 273 -18.99 -7.93 23.01
CA SER A 273 -19.82 -6.76 23.34
C SER A 273 -19.00 -5.50 23.62
N ALA A 274 -17.73 -5.62 24.05
CA ALA A 274 -16.86 -4.48 24.30
C ALA A 274 -16.51 -3.67 23.05
N SER A 275 -16.71 -4.24 21.84
CA SER A 275 -16.45 -3.58 20.55
C SER A 275 -17.64 -2.78 20.00
N GLN A 276 -18.76 -2.73 20.68
CA GLN A 276 -20.02 -2.18 20.12
C GLN A 276 -19.98 -0.68 19.75
N LEU A 277 -18.97 0.04 20.18
CA LEU A 277 -18.76 1.45 19.86
C LEU A 277 -17.61 1.69 18.88
N ASP A 278 -16.99 0.62 18.40
CA ASP A 278 -15.92 0.72 17.41
C ASP A 278 -16.50 1.25 16.11
N ARG A 279 -15.92 2.37 15.63
CA ARG A 279 -16.34 2.99 14.38
C ARG A 279 -15.21 3.84 13.80
N PHE A 280 -14.95 3.67 12.53
CA PHE A 280 -14.04 4.48 11.76
C PHE A 280 -14.83 5.34 10.76
N VAL A 281 -14.62 6.64 10.81
CA VAL A 281 -15.20 7.59 9.84
C VAL A 281 -14.08 8.43 9.27
N SER A 282 -14.02 8.56 7.94
CA SER A 282 -13.00 9.37 7.28
C SER A 282 -13.51 10.06 6.03
N ASP A 283 -12.82 11.12 5.64
CA ASP A 283 -12.92 11.76 4.33
C ASP A 283 -11.53 12.04 3.75
N HIS A 284 -11.41 11.94 2.44
CA HIS A 284 -10.21 12.25 1.66
C HIS A 284 -10.55 13.15 0.48
N LYS A 285 -9.74 14.17 0.24
CA LYS A 285 -9.87 15.11 -0.87
C LYS A 285 -8.55 15.19 -1.62
N GLN A 286 -8.62 15.19 -2.95
CA GLN A 286 -7.47 15.30 -3.84
C GLN A 286 -7.68 16.44 -4.83
N PHE A 287 -6.61 17.17 -5.08
CA PHE A 287 -6.51 18.15 -6.16
C PHE A 287 -5.12 18.08 -6.77
N HIS A 288 -5.03 17.65 -8.03
CA HIS A 288 -3.77 17.57 -8.75
C HIS A 288 -3.90 18.30 -10.09
N VAL A 289 -2.85 19.04 -10.46
CA VAL A 289 -2.71 19.63 -11.79
C VAL A 289 -1.35 19.25 -12.34
N SER A 290 -1.29 18.75 -13.57
CA SER A 290 -0.03 18.60 -14.29
C SER A 290 -0.03 19.38 -15.60
N HIS A 291 1.17 19.75 -16.03
CA HIS A 291 1.47 20.31 -17.34
C HIS A 291 2.58 19.48 -17.95
N ASP A 292 2.28 18.79 -19.03
CA ASP A 292 3.18 17.88 -19.71
C ASP A 292 3.50 18.47 -21.10
N ILE A 293 4.79 18.61 -21.41
CA ILE A 293 5.32 19.21 -22.63
C ILE A 293 6.20 18.21 -23.34
N PHE A 294 5.84 17.83 -24.55
CA PHE A 294 6.63 17.01 -25.44
C PHE A 294 7.26 17.87 -26.53
N PHE A 295 8.55 18.10 -26.44
CA PHE A 295 9.30 18.84 -27.47
C PHE A 295 9.54 17.97 -28.68
N THR A 296 9.80 16.70 -28.44
CA THR A 296 9.89 15.60 -29.42
C THR A 296 9.57 14.31 -28.69
N ASP A 297 9.56 13.17 -29.36
CA ASP A 297 9.45 11.84 -28.75
C ASP A 297 10.58 11.53 -27.75
N ARG A 298 11.65 12.31 -27.81
CA ARG A 298 12.88 12.13 -27.01
C ARG A 298 13.02 13.10 -25.83
N TYR A 299 12.22 14.17 -25.79
CA TYR A 299 12.34 15.22 -24.76
C TYR A 299 10.99 15.59 -24.21
N GLU A 300 10.83 15.35 -22.91
CA GLU A 300 9.59 15.59 -22.18
C GLU A 300 9.88 16.35 -20.88
N ILE A 301 9.00 17.26 -20.52
CA ILE A 301 8.95 17.90 -19.19
C ILE A 301 7.55 17.71 -18.64
N SER A 302 7.46 17.12 -17.45
CA SER A 302 6.24 16.99 -16.68
C SER A 302 6.35 17.81 -15.39
N SER A 303 5.39 18.70 -15.16
CA SER A 303 5.32 19.53 -13.95
C SER A 303 4.01 19.25 -13.24
N LYS A 304 4.03 18.97 -11.94
CA LYS A 304 2.86 18.63 -11.14
C LYS A 304 2.77 19.48 -9.89
N ILE A 305 1.55 19.87 -9.52
CA ILE A 305 1.20 20.46 -8.24
C ILE A 305 0.08 19.63 -7.66
N TYR A 306 0.15 19.32 -6.36
CA TYR A 306 -0.85 18.49 -5.70
C TYR A 306 -1.15 18.94 -4.29
N LEU A 307 -2.39 18.67 -3.86
CA LEU A 307 -2.90 18.86 -2.51
C LEU A 307 -3.81 17.67 -2.17
N ASN A 308 -3.55 17.01 -1.05
CA ASN A 308 -4.39 15.98 -0.47
C ASN A 308 -4.71 16.35 0.97
N GLU A 309 -5.96 16.16 1.38
CA GLU A 309 -6.42 16.30 2.76
C GLU A 309 -7.11 15.00 3.17
N PHE A 310 -6.81 14.52 4.37
CA PHE A 310 -7.45 13.34 4.93
C PHE A 310 -7.80 13.57 6.40
N ASN A 311 -9.05 13.37 6.75
CA ASN A 311 -9.53 13.47 8.12
C ASN A 311 -10.10 12.14 8.57
N ARG A 312 -9.88 11.77 9.82
CA ARG A 312 -10.49 10.59 10.39
C ARG A 312 -10.79 10.69 11.87
N SER A 313 -11.91 10.13 12.28
CA SER A 313 -12.24 9.76 13.65
C SER A 313 -12.27 8.23 13.74
N TRP A 314 -11.54 7.66 14.67
CA TRP A 314 -11.59 6.24 14.96
C TRP A 314 -11.91 6.01 16.42
N ASN A 315 -13.21 5.89 16.72
CA ASN A 315 -13.64 5.37 18.01
C ASN A 315 -13.30 3.88 18.04
N LYS A 316 -12.57 3.44 19.05
CA LYS A 316 -12.14 2.06 19.14
C LYS A 316 -11.97 1.64 20.59
N PHE A 317 -12.24 0.38 20.86
CA PHE A 317 -11.85 -0.27 22.09
C PHE A 317 -10.32 -0.14 22.28
N ASP A 318 -9.88 0.35 23.43
CA ASP A 318 -8.47 0.62 23.73
C ASP A 318 -7.98 -0.09 25.03
N GLY A 319 -8.84 -0.92 25.60
CA GLY A 319 -8.54 -1.73 26.79
C GLY A 319 -9.38 -1.38 28.00
N PHE A 320 -8.82 -1.61 29.17
CA PHE A 320 -9.36 -1.17 30.48
C PHE A 320 -8.55 0.03 30.96
N ILE A 321 -9.20 1.00 31.62
CA ILE A 321 -8.52 2.24 32.07
C ILE A 321 -7.42 1.93 33.09
N ASP A 322 -7.77 1.23 34.17
CA ASP A 322 -6.85 0.86 35.25
C ASP A 322 -6.83 -0.66 35.50
N GLY A 323 -7.27 -1.44 34.52
CA GLY A 323 -7.39 -2.90 34.56
C GLY A 323 -6.23 -3.64 33.88
N PRO A 324 -6.39 -4.96 33.71
CA PRO A 324 -5.38 -5.78 33.04
C PRO A 324 -5.24 -5.42 31.57
N ARG A 325 -4.06 -5.69 31.02
CA ARG A 325 -3.81 -5.51 29.58
C ARG A 325 -4.72 -6.44 28.78
N THR A 326 -5.34 -5.91 27.74
CA THR A 326 -6.25 -6.67 26.87
C THR A 326 -5.58 -7.91 26.29
N GLN A 327 -4.32 -7.80 25.86
CA GLN A 327 -3.60 -8.93 25.29
C GLN A 327 -3.39 -10.07 26.30
N ASP A 328 -3.11 -9.75 27.56
CA ASP A 328 -2.97 -10.76 28.63
C ASP A 328 -4.31 -11.44 28.94
N VAL A 329 -5.40 -10.65 28.91
CA VAL A 329 -6.77 -11.18 29.07
C VAL A 329 -7.11 -12.18 27.97
N LEU A 330 -6.77 -11.86 26.72
CA LEU A 330 -7.07 -12.71 25.56
C LEU A 330 -6.20 -13.97 25.53
N ARG A 331 -4.93 -13.89 25.97
CA ARG A 331 -4.01 -15.03 26.03
C ARG A 331 -4.31 -15.98 27.18
N SER A 332 -4.79 -15.44 28.31
CA SER A 332 -5.00 -16.21 29.53
C SER A 332 -6.37 -15.90 30.16
N PRO A 333 -7.49 -16.14 29.45
CA PRO A 333 -8.82 -15.75 29.90
C PRO A 333 -9.20 -16.36 31.25
N GLU A 334 -8.70 -17.54 31.60
CA GLU A 334 -8.94 -18.17 32.91
C GLU A 334 -8.24 -17.41 34.05
N SER A 335 -7.04 -16.88 33.79
CA SER A 335 -6.31 -16.08 34.80
C SER A 335 -6.94 -14.69 35.01
N TYR A 336 -7.56 -14.15 33.96
CA TYR A 336 -8.23 -12.85 33.94
C TYR A 336 -9.75 -12.97 33.77
N ARG A 337 -10.36 -14.00 34.33
CA ARG A 337 -11.74 -14.39 34.06
C ARG A 337 -12.75 -13.24 34.17
N SER A 338 -12.67 -12.42 35.23
CA SER A 338 -13.60 -11.29 35.41
C SER A 338 -13.49 -10.26 34.27
N ALA A 339 -12.27 -9.97 33.81
CA ALA A 339 -12.03 -9.05 32.68
C ALA A 339 -12.52 -9.65 31.36
N TYR A 340 -12.20 -10.92 31.10
CA TYR A 340 -12.71 -11.63 29.92
C TYR A 340 -14.23 -11.68 29.86
N GLU A 341 -14.89 -12.06 30.98
CA GLU A 341 -16.36 -12.07 31.06
C GLU A 341 -16.97 -10.65 30.87
N THR A 342 -16.24 -9.60 31.27
CA THR A 342 -16.65 -8.21 31.01
C THR A 342 -16.49 -7.85 29.52
N LEU A 343 -15.40 -8.24 28.84
CA LEU A 343 -15.25 -8.04 27.41
C LEU A 343 -16.37 -8.69 26.59
N THR A 344 -16.75 -9.92 26.97
CA THR A 344 -17.82 -10.67 26.30
C THR A 344 -19.23 -10.18 26.66
N GLY A 345 -19.37 -9.34 27.69
CA GLY A 345 -20.66 -8.87 28.19
C GLY A 345 -21.40 -9.88 29.07
N VAL A 346 -20.78 -11.01 29.43
CA VAL A 346 -21.37 -12.00 30.37
C VAL A 346 -21.43 -11.45 31.78
N ARG A 347 -20.48 -10.57 32.13
CA ARG A 347 -20.38 -9.91 33.42
C ARG A 347 -20.44 -8.40 33.27
N ASP A 348 -21.15 -7.75 34.18
CA ASP A 348 -21.09 -6.31 34.35
C ASP A 348 -19.72 -5.86 34.86
N SER A 349 -19.27 -4.67 34.45
CA SER A 349 -18.01 -4.09 34.95
C SER A 349 -17.98 -3.97 36.46
N ILE A 350 -16.90 -4.41 37.05
CA ILE A 350 -16.58 -4.16 38.49
C ILE A 350 -15.90 -2.79 38.52
N VAL A 351 -16.34 -1.97 39.49
CA VAL A 351 -15.71 -0.67 39.79
C VAL A 351 -15.27 -0.69 41.24
N GLY A 352 -14.01 -0.43 41.52
CA GLY A 352 -13.47 -0.41 42.87
C GLY A 352 -11.95 -0.45 42.95
N ASP A 353 -11.42 -0.30 44.14
CA ASP A 353 -10.00 0.04 44.43
C ASP A 353 -8.92 -0.95 43.93
N PHE A 354 -9.26 -2.20 43.61
CA PHE A 354 -8.25 -3.22 43.25
C PHE A 354 -8.45 -3.92 41.93
N THR A 355 -9.62 -3.80 41.29
CA THR A 355 -9.94 -4.37 39.97
C THR A 355 -10.95 -3.49 39.29
N ASP A 356 -10.51 -2.41 38.70
CA ASP A 356 -11.38 -1.57 37.89
C ASP A 356 -11.48 -2.16 36.45
N LEU A 357 -12.68 -2.52 36.05
CA LEU A 357 -12.99 -3.04 34.74
C LEU A 357 -13.77 -1.99 33.89
N THR A 358 -13.45 -0.72 34.10
CA THR A 358 -13.93 0.37 33.25
C THR A 358 -13.28 0.28 31.87
N ILE A 359 -14.11 0.17 30.85
CA ILE A 359 -13.68 0.02 29.45
C ILE A 359 -13.31 1.38 28.87
N ASP A 360 -12.16 1.44 28.24
CA ASP A 360 -11.66 2.57 27.48
C ASP A 360 -12.09 2.45 26.02
N VAL A 361 -12.82 3.44 25.53
CA VAL A 361 -13.10 3.64 24.11
C VAL A 361 -12.51 5.00 23.70
N THR A 362 -11.38 4.98 23.05
CA THR A 362 -10.67 6.20 22.66
C THR A 362 -11.09 6.63 21.24
N ASP A 363 -11.47 7.89 21.09
CA ASP A 363 -11.62 8.53 19.79
C ASP A 363 -10.24 9.02 19.33
N ASN A 364 -9.73 8.35 18.31
CA ASN A 364 -8.43 8.61 17.70
C ASN A 364 -8.61 9.61 16.53
N TYR A 365 -8.98 10.86 16.82
CA TYR A 365 -9.16 11.89 15.82
C TYR A 365 -7.83 12.37 15.25
N ARG A 366 -7.75 12.47 13.91
CA ARG A 366 -6.58 13.01 13.19
C ARG A 366 -7.01 13.78 11.95
N GLU A 367 -6.28 14.85 11.70
CA GLU A 367 -6.32 15.63 10.46
C GLU A 367 -4.94 15.55 9.80
N PHE A 368 -4.92 15.35 8.48
CA PHE A 368 -3.69 15.24 7.70
C PHE A 368 -3.79 16.16 6.49
N SER A 369 -2.66 16.73 6.12
CA SER A 369 -2.50 17.49 4.87
C SER A 369 -1.20 17.08 4.20
N SER A 370 -1.21 16.99 2.88
CA SER A 370 -0.05 16.65 2.05
C SER A 370 -0.10 17.48 0.78
N LYS A 371 0.94 18.25 0.49
CA LYS A 371 1.01 19.15 -0.67
C LYS A 371 2.43 19.21 -1.22
N GLY A 372 2.54 19.48 -2.52
CA GLY A 372 3.85 19.59 -3.13
C GLY A 372 3.82 20.05 -4.58
N ALA A 373 5.03 20.25 -5.08
CA ALA A 373 5.30 20.52 -6.48
C ALA A 373 6.46 19.59 -6.94
N GLN A 374 6.33 19.05 -8.14
CA GLN A 374 7.32 18.15 -8.73
C GLN A 374 7.53 18.53 -10.19
N VAL A 375 8.79 18.44 -10.63
CA VAL A 375 9.16 18.59 -12.04
C VAL A 375 10.05 17.40 -12.41
N ASP A 376 9.68 16.73 -13.49
CA ASP A 376 10.41 15.63 -14.11
C ASP A 376 10.82 16.01 -15.53
N ILE A 377 12.05 15.74 -15.88
CA ILE A 377 12.59 15.92 -17.23
C ILE A 377 13.05 14.57 -17.72
N ARG A 378 12.57 14.14 -18.88
CA ARG A 378 13.04 12.97 -19.61
C ARG A 378 13.74 13.41 -20.89
N ALA A 379 14.90 12.84 -21.16
CA ALA A 379 15.68 13.11 -22.35
C ALA A 379 16.33 11.82 -22.88
N VAL A 380 16.04 11.46 -24.13
CA VAL A 380 16.73 10.37 -24.82
C VAL A 380 17.75 10.95 -25.79
N VAL A 381 19.02 10.72 -25.51
CA VAL A 381 20.15 11.28 -26.30
C VAL A 381 21.12 10.18 -26.73
N ASN A 382 21.70 10.31 -27.92
CA ASN A 382 22.77 9.44 -28.38
C ASN A 382 24.10 10.14 -28.16
N LEU A 383 24.94 9.56 -27.30
CA LEU A 383 26.30 10.02 -27.05
C LEU A 383 27.28 8.92 -27.46
N PHE A 384 28.19 9.21 -28.42
CA PHE A 384 29.17 8.24 -28.94
C PHE A 384 28.54 6.95 -29.48
N ASP A 385 27.38 7.08 -30.18
CA ASP A 385 26.55 5.99 -30.73
C ASP A 385 25.91 5.07 -29.66
N ILE A 386 25.88 5.52 -28.39
CA ILE A 386 25.22 4.85 -27.28
C ILE A 386 23.97 5.65 -26.91
N GLU A 387 22.85 4.97 -26.76
CA GLU A 387 21.59 5.60 -26.33
C GLU A 387 21.58 5.77 -24.80
N HIS A 388 21.25 6.97 -24.36
CA HIS A 388 21.04 7.34 -22.98
C HIS A 388 19.63 7.85 -22.76
N SER A 389 18.86 7.19 -21.90
CA SER A 389 17.57 7.67 -21.42
C SER A 389 17.75 8.30 -20.02
N LEU A 390 17.86 9.61 -20.00
CA LEU A 390 18.09 10.41 -18.80
C LEU A 390 16.75 10.84 -18.21
N ARG A 391 16.56 10.63 -16.92
CA ARG A 391 15.46 11.20 -16.13
C ARG A 391 16.04 12.01 -14.96
N VAL A 392 15.62 13.26 -14.84
CA VAL A 392 16.01 14.17 -13.75
C VAL A 392 14.74 14.73 -13.14
N GLY A 393 14.66 14.70 -11.82
CA GLY A 393 13.49 15.26 -11.14
C GLY A 393 13.82 16.00 -9.86
N ILE A 394 12.94 16.90 -9.51
CA ILE A 394 12.95 17.63 -8.24
C ILE A 394 11.52 17.66 -7.68
N ARG A 395 11.40 17.36 -6.38
CA ARG A 395 10.12 17.45 -5.66
C ARG A 395 10.29 18.21 -4.37
N TYR A 396 9.48 19.25 -4.20
CA TYR A 396 9.24 19.90 -2.92
C TYR A 396 7.95 19.34 -2.34
N HIS A 397 8.02 18.85 -1.11
CA HIS A 397 6.88 18.25 -0.40
C HIS A 397 6.76 18.82 1.00
N HIS A 398 5.52 19.02 1.42
CA HIS A 398 5.20 19.35 2.81
C HIS A 398 3.99 18.54 3.24
N ASP A 399 4.10 17.87 4.37
CA ASP A 399 2.97 17.18 4.98
C ASP A 399 2.88 17.45 6.49
N ASP A 400 1.69 17.31 7.02
CA ASP A 400 1.42 17.48 8.44
C ASP A 400 0.35 16.52 8.95
N VAL A 401 0.37 16.29 10.26
CA VAL A 401 -0.66 15.57 10.99
C VAL A 401 -0.94 16.20 12.34
N ARG A 402 -2.19 16.53 12.58
CA ARG A 402 -2.71 16.83 13.91
C ARG A 402 -3.33 15.60 14.53
N ARG A 403 -2.97 15.27 15.77
CA ARG A 403 -3.55 14.16 16.53
C ARG A 403 -4.20 14.68 17.79
N GLN A 404 -5.48 14.34 17.98
CA GLN A 404 -6.21 14.65 19.19
C GLN A 404 -7.00 13.40 19.61
N HIS A 405 -6.50 12.69 20.63
CA HIS A 405 -7.08 11.43 21.07
C HIS A 405 -7.84 11.63 22.36
N GLN A 406 -9.17 11.53 22.29
CA GLN A 406 -10.06 11.71 23.43
C GLN A 406 -10.43 10.37 24.04
N GLN A 407 -9.97 10.14 25.27
CA GLN A 407 -10.40 8.99 26.08
C GLN A 407 -11.86 9.16 26.50
N LYS A 408 -12.63 8.09 26.38
CA LYS A 408 -14.00 7.97 26.88
C LYS A 408 -14.12 6.70 27.72
N SER A 409 -14.88 6.72 28.79
CA SER A 409 -15.01 5.59 29.71
C SER A 409 -16.41 5.04 29.76
N TYR A 410 -16.51 3.71 29.76
CA TYR A 410 -17.75 2.98 29.74
C TYR A 410 -17.74 1.81 30.71
N LEU A 411 -18.92 1.50 31.21
CA LEU A 411 -19.19 0.32 32.02
C LEU A 411 -19.99 -0.68 31.20
N MET A 412 -19.61 -1.94 31.21
CA MET A 412 -20.46 -3.02 30.72
C MET A 412 -21.62 -3.19 31.70
N ARG A 413 -22.83 -3.12 31.17
CA ARG A 413 -24.09 -3.31 31.92
C ARG A 413 -25.07 -4.08 31.04
N ASN A 414 -25.42 -5.30 31.41
CA ASN A 414 -26.34 -6.15 30.64
C ASN A 414 -25.98 -6.24 29.14
N LYS A 415 -24.72 -6.51 28.83
CA LYS A 415 -24.16 -6.58 27.46
C LYS A 415 -24.09 -5.25 26.70
N GLN A 416 -24.36 -4.11 27.34
CA GLN A 416 -24.32 -2.80 26.73
C GLN A 416 -23.22 -1.93 27.37
N LEU A 417 -22.55 -1.14 26.56
CA LEU A 417 -21.61 -0.13 27.05
C LEU A 417 -22.37 1.14 27.44
N VAL A 418 -22.36 1.46 28.72
CA VAL A 418 -23.00 2.66 29.29
C VAL A 418 -21.91 3.61 29.78
N SER A 419 -21.92 4.86 29.34
CA SER A 419 -20.96 5.86 29.83
C SER A 419 -21.01 5.96 31.37
N ASP A 420 -19.85 6.03 32.00
CA ASP A 420 -19.73 6.28 33.44
C ASP A 420 -19.96 7.76 33.81
N GLY A 421 -20.09 8.63 32.80
CA GLY A 421 -20.33 10.06 32.97
C GLY A 421 -19.06 10.84 33.41
N ILE A 422 -17.89 10.21 33.46
CA ILE A 422 -16.65 10.84 33.83
C ILE A 422 -15.98 11.45 32.61
N GLN A 423 -15.67 12.74 32.66
CA GLN A 423 -14.87 13.39 31.66
C GLN A 423 -13.40 12.99 31.80
N ARG A 424 -12.87 12.31 30.81
CA ARG A 424 -11.48 11.87 30.77
C ARG A 424 -10.58 12.90 30.07
N PRO A 425 -9.29 12.97 30.42
CA PRO A 425 -8.34 13.84 29.73
C PRO A 425 -8.06 13.36 28.30
N LEU A 426 -7.44 14.22 27.49
CA LEU A 426 -6.86 13.81 26.23
C LEU A 426 -5.68 12.87 26.50
N LYS A 427 -5.61 11.75 25.76
CA LYS A 427 -4.44 10.86 25.73
C LYS A 427 -3.32 11.43 24.87
N SER A 428 -3.67 12.16 23.82
CA SER A 428 -2.71 12.77 22.91
C SER A 428 -3.30 14.07 22.35
N ASP A 429 -2.50 15.12 22.35
CA ASP A 429 -2.73 16.36 21.58
C ASP A 429 -1.38 16.82 21.05
N ASN A 430 -1.11 16.55 19.76
CA ASN A 430 0.14 16.92 19.12
C ASN A 430 -0.04 17.30 17.67
N TYR A 431 0.96 18.01 17.16
CA TYR A 431 1.08 18.38 15.75
C TYR A 431 2.48 17.98 15.29
N ALA A 432 2.55 17.36 14.14
CA ALA A 432 3.79 16.99 13.49
C ALA A 432 3.76 17.44 12.04
N GLU A 433 4.84 18.03 11.58
CA GLU A 433 4.99 18.46 10.20
C GLU A 433 6.36 18.12 9.65
N THR A 434 6.43 17.92 8.34
CA THR A 434 7.69 17.63 7.64
C THR A 434 7.72 18.40 6.32
N THR A 435 8.86 19.00 6.04
CA THR A 435 9.20 19.57 4.74
C THR A 435 10.37 18.78 4.15
N ALA A 436 10.23 18.35 2.90
CA ALA A 436 11.25 17.60 2.20
C ALA A 436 11.53 18.17 0.81
N LEU A 437 12.81 18.28 0.47
CA LEU A 437 13.29 18.56 -0.87
C LEU A 437 14.01 17.32 -1.39
N ALA A 438 13.45 16.70 -2.41
CA ALA A 438 14.06 15.54 -3.07
C ALA A 438 14.56 15.91 -4.46
N MET A 439 15.76 15.48 -4.80
CA MET A 439 16.34 15.56 -6.13
C MET A 439 16.78 14.17 -6.57
N TYR A 440 16.52 13.81 -7.79
CA TYR A 440 16.92 12.52 -8.32
C TYR A 440 17.34 12.60 -9.78
N ILE A 441 18.23 11.71 -10.14
CA ILE A 441 18.70 11.50 -11.49
C ILE A 441 18.81 10.01 -11.76
N SER A 442 18.35 9.57 -12.92
CA SER A 442 18.55 8.23 -13.43
C SER A 442 18.99 8.31 -14.87
N ASN A 443 19.95 7.48 -15.26
CA ASN A 443 20.38 7.32 -16.63
C ASN A 443 20.38 5.85 -17.02
N GLU A 444 19.52 5.48 -17.94
CA GLU A 444 19.52 4.18 -18.58
C GLU A 444 20.36 4.26 -19.85
N ILE A 445 21.38 3.43 -19.93
CA ILE A 445 22.39 3.39 -21.00
C ILE A 445 22.17 2.07 -21.74
N THR A 446 21.81 2.15 -23.02
CA THR A 446 21.61 0.97 -23.88
C THR A 446 22.79 0.85 -24.85
N PHE A 447 23.53 -0.23 -24.73
CA PHE A 447 24.65 -0.57 -25.58
C PHE A 447 24.49 -2.00 -26.09
N ASP A 448 24.10 -2.16 -27.35
CA ASP A 448 23.74 -3.46 -27.97
C ASP A 448 22.76 -4.23 -27.06
N ASP A 449 23.18 -5.42 -26.59
CA ASP A 449 22.41 -6.30 -25.72
C ASP A 449 22.51 -5.95 -24.22
N LEU A 450 23.28 -4.92 -23.86
CA LEU A 450 23.54 -4.50 -22.48
C LEU A 450 22.76 -3.22 -22.16
N LYS A 451 21.98 -3.26 -21.09
CA LYS A 451 21.29 -2.11 -20.49
C LYS A 451 21.81 -1.87 -19.09
N LEU A 452 22.29 -0.66 -18.82
CA LEU A 452 22.79 -0.22 -17.52
C LEU A 452 21.90 0.90 -16.99
N THR A 453 21.42 0.80 -15.77
CA THR A 453 20.70 1.87 -15.08
C THR A 453 21.52 2.39 -13.92
N LEU A 454 21.86 3.68 -13.97
CA LEU A 454 22.55 4.40 -12.90
C LEU A 454 21.57 5.40 -12.29
N GLY A 455 21.41 5.35 -10.99
CA GLY A 455 20.48 6.23 -10.29
C GLY A 455 21.06 6.83 -9.02
N LEU A 456 20.63 8.04 -8.69
CA LEU A 456 20.96 8.71 -7.45
C LEU A 456 19.77 9.55 -7.00
N ARG A 457 19.40 9.41 -5.73
CA ARG A 457 18.41 10.25 -5.06
C ARG A 457 19.03 10.92 -3.86
N HIS A 458 18.72 12.19 -3.65
CA HIS A 458 19.12 12.95 -2.47
C HIS A 458 17.91 13.65 -1.87
N GLU A 459 17.71 13.53 -0.57
CA GLU A 459 16.62 14.19 0.16
C GLU A 459 17.15 14.98 1.35
N GLU A 460 16.72 16.25 1.45
CA GLU A 460 16.83 17.08 2.64
C GLU A 460 15.46 17.14 3.31
N ILE A 461 15.38 16.66 4.56
CA ILE A 461 14.14 16.47 5.30
C ILE A 461 14.23 17.22 6.62
N GLU A 462 13.27 18.12 6.88
CA GLU A 462 13.15 18.85 8.14
C GLU A 462 11.81 18.52 8.79
N GLY A 463 11.83 18.05 10.05
CA GLY A 463 10.65 17.64 10.78
C GLY A 463 10.49 18.37 12.11
N ASP A 464 9.28 18.86 12.38
CA ASP A 464 8.89 19.52 13.63
C ASP A 464 7.81 18.73 14.34
N PHE A 465 7.93 18.58 15.66
CA PHE A 465 6.94 17.92 16.49
C PHE A 465 6.60 18.79 17.71
N ASP A 466 5.33 19.16 17.85
CA ASP A 466 4.76 19.94 18.94
C ASP A 466 3.83 19.05 19.79
N ASN A 467 4.27 18.67 20.98
CA ASN A 467 3.43 17.99 21.97
C ASN A 467 2.76 19.03 22.87
N ARG A 468 1.48 19.29 22.62
CA ARG A 468 0.70 20.30 23.31
C ARG A 468 0.30 19.93 24.73
N LEU A 469 0.27 18.62 25.05
CA LEU A 469 0.01 18.17 26.44
C LEU A 469 1.17 18.50 27.36
N THR A 470 2.41 18.36 26.89
CA THR A 470 3.62 18.64 27.65
C THR A 470 4.23 20.01 27.35
N SER A 471 3.67 20.74 26.37
CA SER A 471 4.21 22.00 25.84
C SER A 471 5.68 21.86 25.40
N SER A 472 6.03 20.73 24.78
CA SER A 472 7.38 20.47 24.28
C SER A 472 7.42 20.52 22.76
N LEU A 473 8.46 21.19 22.24
CA LEU A 473 8.75 21.29 20.80
C LEU A 473 10.08 20.59 20.53
N SER A 474 10.10 19.71 19.55
CA SER A 474 11.32 19.04 19.08
C SER A 474 11.41 19.15 17.55
N LYS A 475 12.64 19.19 17.04
CA LYS A 475 12.95 19.33 15.61
C LYS A 475 14.04 18.36 15.23
N ASN A 476 14.00 17.85 14.01
CA ASN A 476 15.09 17.07 13.43
C ASN A 476 15.35 17.48 11.99
N LYS A 477 16.54 17.19 11.54
CA LYS A 477 16.96 17.36 10.14
C LYS A 477 17.73 16.13 9.70
N GLN A 478 17.40 15.61 8.53
CA GLN A 478 18.01 14.45 7.94
C GLN A 478 18.43 14.78 6.51
N SER A 479 19.59 14.27 6.08
CA SER A 479 20.10 14.36 4.73
C SER A 479 20.45 12.95 4.27
N ILE A 480 19.73 12.45 3.26
CA ILE A 480 19.80 11.05 2.82
C ILE A 480 20.21 11.01 1.36
N THR A 481 21.15 10.13 1.03
CA THR A 481 21.60 9.90 -0.34
C THR A 481 21.51 8.43 -0.69
N ALA A 482 20.67 8.08 -1.64
CA ALA A 482 20.37 6.72 -2.06
C ALA A 482 20.84 6.47 -3.50
N PRO A 483 22.00 5.82 -3.72
CA PRO A 483 22.46 5.37 -5.03
C PRO A 483 21.79 4.07 -5.44
N GLY A 484 21.76 3.82 -6.77
CA GLY A 484 21.32 2.55 -7.35
C GLY A 484 22.03 2.26 -8.66
N LEU A 485 22.31 0.98 -8.89
CA LEU A 485 22.90 0.45 -10.12
C LEU A 485 22.12 -0.81 -10.52
N GLY A 486 21.68 -0.85 -11.78
CA GLY A 486 21.05 -2.02 -12.38
C GLY A 486 21.75 -2.40 -13.67
N VAL A 487 21.73 -3.68 -13.98
CA VAL A 487 22.27 -4.28 -15.20
C VAL A 487 21.25 -5.25 -15.74
N ASN A 488 20.97 -5.18 -17.04
CA ASN A 488 20.26 -6.22 -17.79
C ASN A 488 21.09 -6.54 -19.04
N TYR A 489 21.37 -7.82 -19.27
CA TYR A 489 22.10 -8.29 -20.43
C TYR A 489 21.29 -9.36 -21.16
N GLN A 490 20.92 -9.06 -22.40
CA GLN A 490 20.17 -9.99 -23.26
C GLN A 490 21.15 -11.01 -23.88
N LEU A 491 21.04 -12.27 -23.47
CA LEU A 491 21.84 -13.38 -24.05
C LEU A 491 21.36 -13.76 -25.43
N ASN A 492 20.08 -13.58 -25.70
CA ASN A 492 19.39 -13.74 -26.99
C ASN A 492 18.00 -13.10 -26.89
N ASP A 493 17.21 -13.11 -27.96
CA ASP A 493 15.88 -12.49 -28.06
C ASP A 493 14.89 -12.95 -26.96
N SER A 494 15.15 -14.09 -26.32
CA SER A 494 14.24 -14.68 -25.33
C SER A 494 14.79 -14.73 -23.91
N LEU A 495 16.10 -14.61 -23.72
CA LEU A 495 16.73 -14.81 -22.40
C LEU A 495 17.61 -13.63 -22.03
N GLY A 496 17.24 -12.95 -20.96
CA GLY A 496 18.01 -11.91 -20.30
C GLY A 496 18.47 -12.32 -18.89
N ILE A 497 19.62 -11.84 -18.48
CA ILE A 497 20.12 -11.92 -17.09
C ILE A 497 20.16 -10.51 -16.50
N LEU A 498 19.85 -10.41 -15.22
CA LEU A 498 19.82 -9.14 -14.53
C LEU A 498 20.55 -9.19 -13.19
N ALA A 499 21.07 -8.05 -12.79
CA ALA A 499 21.58 -7.83 -11.43
C ALA A 499 21.33 -6.36 -11.03
N GLY A 500 21.13 -6.12 -9.75
CA GLY A 500 20.88 -4.79 -9.23
C GLY A 500 21.37 -4.63 -7.80
N ILE A 501 21.80 -3.43 -7.45
CA ILE A 501 22.09 -3.01 -6.09
C ILE A 501 21.56 -1.59 -5.89
N TYR A 502 20.88 -1.34 -4.78
CA TYR A 502 20.43 0.00 -4.45
C TYR A 502 20.31 0.21 -2.93
N VAL A 503 20.40 1.47 -2.52
CA VAL A 503 20.13 1.88 -1.14
C VAL A 503 18.65 2.31 -1.04
N GLY A 504 17.89 1.58 -0.24
CA GLY A 504 16.54 1.97 0.19
C GLY A 504 16.61 2.75 1.50
N PHE A 505 15.65 3.62 1.76
CA PHE A 505 15.60 4.36 3.03
C PHE A 505 14.17 4.57 3.52
N SER A 506 14.05 4.80 4.83
CA SER A 506 12.82 5.25 5.50
C SER A 506 13.21 6.28 6.56
N PRO A 507 12.82 7.56 6.42
CA PRO A 507 13.24 8.61 7.34
C PRO A 507 12.66 8.38 8.73
N ALA A 508 13.39 8.80 9.76
CA ALA A 508 12.86 8.90 11.10
C ALA A 508 11.76 9.98 11.17
N GLY A 509 10.80 9.79 12.05
CA GLY A 509 9.66 10.70 12.18
C GLY A 509 10.05 12.11 12.66
N PRO A 510 9.16 13.09 12.49
CA PRO A 510 9.42 14.47 12.89
C PRO A 510 9.71 14.60 14.39
N GLY A 511 10.68 15.47 14.73
CA GLY A 511 11.11 15.74 16.09
C GLY A 511 12.02 14.70 16.74
N LYS A 512 12.44 13.66 16.02
CA LYS A 512 13.31 12.58 16.51
C LYS A 512 14.79 12.94 16.30
N GLN A 513 15.37 13.71 17.23
CA GLN A 513 16.71 14.28 17.08
C GLN A 513 17.83 13.24 17.08
N ASP A 514 17.68 12.15 17.84
CA ASP A 514 18.71 11.13 18.04
C ASP A 514 18.40 9.82 17.28
N THR A 515 17.43 9.86 16.36
CA THR A 515 17.05 8.67 15.58
C THR A 515 17.51 8.87 14.12
N GLU A 516 18.38 7.99 13.68
CA GLU A 516 18.82 7.91 12.29
C GLU A 516 17.72 7.32 11.40
N ALA A 517 17.76 7.58 10.12
CA ALA A 517 16.90 6.92 9.15
C ALA A 517 17.18 5.41 9.13
N GLU A 518 16.17 4.62 8.85
CA GLU A 518 16.38 3.23 8.47
C GLU A 518 16.88 3.21 7.03
N GLU A 519 17.96 2.50 6.79
CA GLU A 519 18.54 2.29 5.46
C GLU A 519 18.61 0.79 5.18
N SER A 520 18.58 0.43 3.89
CA SER A 520 18.81 -0.94 3.46
C SER A 520 19.70 -0.98 2.22
N ILE A 521 20.66 -1.89 2.20
CA ILE A 521 21.37 -2.26 0.98
C ILE A 521 20.66 -3.47 0.39
N ASN A 522 20.13 -3.29 -0.82
CA ASN A 522 19.34 -4.31 -1.50
C ASN A 522 20.12 -4.81 -2.71
N LEU A 523 20.43 -6.09 -2.72
CA LEU A 523 21.10 -6.81 -3.81
C LEU A 523 20.09 -7.75 -4.46
N GLU A 524 20.07 -7.81 -5.78
CA GLU A 524 19.28 -8.78 -6.53
C GLU A 524 20.02 -9.27 -7.77
N TYR A 525 19.73 -10.50 -8.18
CA TYR A 525 20.20 -11.05 -9.44
C TYR A 525 19.30 -12.20 -9.89
N GLY A 526 19.24 -12.38 -11.20
CA GLY A 526 18.34 -13.40 -11.74
C GLY A 526 18.35 -13.46 -13.26
N PHE A 527 17.32 -14.09 -13.80
CA PHE A 527 17.10 -14.15 -15.24
C PHE A 527 15.62 -14.00 -15.57
N ARG A 528 15.35 -13.54 -16.80
CA ARG A 528 14.05 -13.51 -17.45
C ARG A 528 14.12 -14.28 -18.75
N TYR A 529 13.13 -15.12 -18.97
CA TYR A 529 12.92 -15.79 -20.25
C TYR A 529 11.52 -15.50 -20.74
N HIS A 530 11.40 -15.13 -22.00
CA HIS A 530 10.11 -14.97 -22.65
C HIS A 530 10.15 -15.45 -24.09
N ASN A 531 9.02 -15.94 -24.56
CA ASN A 531 8.71 -16.16 -25.95
C ASN A 531 7.22 -15.88 -26.17
N ASP A 532 6.67 -16.22 -27.33
CA ASP A 532 5.28 -15.91 -27.69
C ASP A 532 4.23 -16.46 -26.70
N SER A 533 4.54 -17.50 -25.93
CA SER A 533 3.59 -18.17 -25.05
C SER A 533 4.06 -18.31 -23.60
N LEU A 534 5.36 -18.30 -23.33
CA LEU A 534 5.96 -18.61 -22.05
C LEU A 534 6.78 -17.45 -21.50
N ASN A 535 6.49 -17.05 -20.25
CA ASN A 535 7.27 -16.08 -19.48
C ASN A 535 7.78 -16.75 -18.21
N ILE A 536 9.07 -16.64 -17.93
CA ILE A 536 9.67 -17.11 -16.68
C ILE A 536 10.55 -16.00 -16.09
N GLU A 537 10.40 -15.74 -14.80
CA GLU A 537 11.32 -14.90 -14.05
C GLU A 537 11.77 -15.64 -12.80
N LEU A 538 13.08 -15.62 -12.53
CA LEU A 538 13.66 -16.10 -11.28
C LEU A 538 14.64 -15.04 -10.77
N ILE A 539 14.38 -14.50 -9.58
CA ILE A 539 15.22 -13.49 -8.94
C ILE A 539 15.56 -13.95 -7.52
N ALA A 540 16.86 -13.96 -7.20
CA ALA A 540 17.31 -14.05 -5.83
C ALA A 540 17.59 -12.63 -5.31
N PHE A 541 17.24 -12.38 -4.04
CA PHE A 541 17.44 -11.08 -3.41
C PHE A 541 18.01 -11.21 -2.00
N GLU A 542 18.72 -10.16 -1.59
CA GLU A 542 19.21 -9.94 -0.24
C GLU A 542 18.97 -8.47 0.14
N SER A 543 18.33 -8.24 1.28
CA SER A 543 18.07 -6.91 1.85
C SER A 543 18.72 -6.86 3.23
N ASP A 544 19.80 -6.10 3.34
CA ASP A 544 20.53 -5.86 4.57
C ASP A 544 20.10 -4.52 5.15
N TYR A 545 19.31 -4.57 6.24
CA TYR A 545 18.76 -3.40 6.90
C TYR A 545 19.69 -2.93 8.01
N ASP A 546 20.04 -1.67 7.98
CA ASP A 546 20.67 -0.97 9.10
C ASP A 546 19.63 -0.11 9.82
N ASN A 547 19.76 -0.03 11.15
CA ASN A 547 18.88 0.74 12.02
C ASN A 547 17.37 0.49 11.79
N LEU A 548 16.95 -0.79 11.83
CA LEU A 548 15.53 -1.13 11.68
C LEU A 548 14.65 -0.35 12.66
N LEU A 549 13.63 0.38 12.15
CA LEU A 549 12.78 1.25 12.96
C LEU A 549 11.40 0.60 13.20
N GLY A 550 11.09 0.35 14.48
CA GLY A 550 9.74 0.05 14.97
C GLY A 550 9.04 1.31 15.46
N ARG A 551 7.74 1.44 15.23
CA ARG A 551 6.94 2.61 15.65
C ARG A 551 5.76 2.17 16.50
N CYS A 552 5.67 2.71 17.72
CA CYS A 552 4.58 2.47 18.67
C CYS A 552 3.22 2.93 18.12
N ARG A 553 2.22 2.09 18.29
CA ARG A 553 0.82 2.33 17.96
C ARG A 553 -0.07 2.27 19.18
N ALA A 554 -1.31 2.65 19.02
CA ALA A 554 -2.29 2.59 20.09
C ALA A 554 -2.58 1.16 20.59
N SER A 555 -2.29 0.13 19.79
CA SER A 555 -2.39 -1.28 20.20
C SER A 555 -1.14 -1.82 20.90
N ASP A 556 -0.04 -1.07 20.87
CA ASP A 556 1.18 -1.45 21.53
C ASP A 556 1.13 -0.95 22.97
N SER A 557 1.39 -1.82 23.94
CA SER A 557 1.53 -1.46 25.34
C SER A 557 2.95 -0.95 25.61
N ASP A 558 3.12 -0.22 26.69
CA ASP A 558 4.43 0.19 27.23
C ASP A 558 5.20 1.21 26.38
N CYS A 559 4.55 1.90 25.46
CA CYS A 559 5.18 2.95 24.67
C CYS A 559 4.19 4.07 24.31
N GLU A 560 4.71 5.26 24.02
CA GLU A 560 3.89 6.40 23.56
C GLU A 560 3.59 6.27 22.06
N ILE A 561 2.35 6.58 21.63
CA ILE A 561 1.95 6.53 20.22
C ILE A 561 2.86 7.42 19.38
N GLY A 562 3.51 6.79 18.39
CA GLY A 562 4.48 7.43 17.49
C GLY A 562 5.91 7.44 18.05
N GLN A 563 6.16 6.85 19.22
CA GLN A 563 7.53 6.58 19.68
C GLN A 563 8.21 5.61 18.73
N GLU A 564 9.45 5.90 18.37
CA GLU A 564 10.29 5.06 17.52
C GLU A 564 11.33 4.33 18.36
N PHE A 565 11.64 3.10 17.92
CA PHE A 565 12.61 2.22 18.54
C PHE A 565 13.57 1.73 17.46
N ALA A 566 14.86 1.87 17.71
CA ALA A 566 15.89 1.29 16.86
C ALA A 566 16.08 -0.19 17.23
N GLY A 567 16.02 -1.06 16.23
CA GLY A 567 16.14 -2.52 16.36
C GLY A 567 17.46 -3.09 15.86
N GLY A 568 18.46 -2.25 15.59
CA GLY A 568 19.73 -2.68 15.00
C GLY A 568 19.56 -3.24 13.59
N GLY A 569 20.52 -4.04 13.13
CA GLY A 569 20.52 -4.63 11.79
C GLY A 569 19.62 -5.86 11.66
N ALA A 570 19.10 -6.06 10.46
CA ALA A 570 18.36 -7.26 10.08
C ALA A 570 18.67 -7.65 8.64
N LEU A 571 18.77 -8.95 8.37
CA LEU A 571 19.00 -9.49 7.03
C LEU A 571 17.77 -10.26 6.57
N VAL A 572 17.32 -9.98 5.35
CA VAL A 572 16.26 -10.73 4.67
C VAL A 572 16.79 -11.21 3.32
N GLU A 573 16.77 -12.51 3.11
CA GLU A 573 17.21 -13.16 1.88
C GLU A 573 16.08 -14.01 1.31
N GLY A 574 16.01 -14.14 -0.02
CA GLY A 574 14.93 -14.94 -0.60
C GLY A 574 15.03 -15.12 -2.11
N THR A 575 14.00 -15.78 -2.63
CA THR A 575 13.87 -16.07 -4.05
C THR A 575 12.44 -15.77 -4.51
N GLU A 576 12.32 -15.12 -5.63
CA GLU A 576 11.07 -14.80 -6.32
C GLU A 576 11.03 -15.60 -7.61
N PHE A 577 9.94 -16.30 -7.85
CA PHE A 577 9.73 -17.09 -9.07
C PHE A 577 8.36 -16.76 -9.66
N MET A 578 8.34 -16.56 -10.97
CA MET A 578 7.13 -16.39 -11.75
C MET A 578 7.23 -17.23 -13.02
N ILE A 579 6.14 -17.90 -13.39
CA ILE A 579 5.99 -18.57 -14.66
C ILE A 579 4.56 -18.33 -15.15
N GLY A 580 4.43 -17.82 -16.37
CA GLY A 580 3.15 -17.65 -17.07
C GLY A 580 3.22 -18.33 -18.44
N GLU A 581 2.22 -19.13 -18.76
CA GLU A 581 2.15 -19.80 -20.06
C GLU A 581 0.73 -19.75 -20.63
N SER A 582 0.65 -19.49 -21.94
CA SER A 582 -0.62 -19.42 -22.67
C SER A 582 -0.62 -20.45 -23.80
N TRP A 583 -1.68 -21.27 -23.86
CA TRP A 583 -1.87 -22.27 -24.89
C TRP A 583 -3.12 -21.98 -25.70
N GLN A 584 -2.95 -21.77 -27.02
CA GLN A 584 -4.07 -21.73 -27.94
C GLN A 584 -4.59 -23.15 -28.18
N ILE A 585 -5.67 -23.53 -27.48
CA ILE A 585 -6.27 -24.87 -27.56
C ILE A 585 -7.05 -25.05 -28.87
N SER A 586 -7.73 -23.98 -29.32
CA SER A 586 -8.40 -23.90 -30.62
C SER A 586 -8.42 -22.44 -31.09
N GLU A 587 -8.95 -22.16 -32.28
CA GLU A 587 -9.08 -20.79 -32.83
C GLU A 587 -9.81 -19.83 -31.85
N THR A 588 -10.65 -20.34 -30.97
CA THR A 588 -11.52 -19.55 -30.07
C THR A 588 -11.26 -19.82 -28.60
N ILE A 589 -10.30 -20.67 -28.24
CA ILE A 589 -10.06 -21.09 -26.85
C ILE A 589 -8.60 -20.86 -26.47
N LEU A 590 -8.38 -20.01 -25.49
CA LEU A 590 -7.09 -19.75 -24.83
C LEU A 590 -7.12 -20.32 -23.41
N LEU A 591 -6.09 -21.08 -23.05
CA LEU A 591 -5.81 -21.47 -21.68
C LEU A 591 -4.57 -20.72 -21.21
N THR A 592 -4.68 -19.98 -20.12
CA THR A 592 -3.54 -19.28 -19.49
C THR A 592 -3.32 -19.81 -18.09
N THR A 593 -2.07 -20.02 -17.74
CA THR A 593 -1.68 -20.44 -16.39
C THR A 593 -0.56 -19.55 -15.90
N ASP A 594 -0.75 -18.93 -14.74
CA ASP A 594 0.24 -18.10 -14.07
C ASP A 594 0.52 -18.63 -12.68
N PHE A 595 1.79 -18.84 -12.36
CA PHE A 595 2.24 -19.24 -11.04
C PHE A 595 3.27 -18.24 -10.52
N VAL A 596 3.03 -17.74 -9.31
CA VAL A 596 3.90 -16.83 -8.59
C VAL A 596 4.27 -17.46 -7.26
N TYR A 597 5.54 -17.38 -6.90
CA TYR A 597 6.04 -17.94 -5.65
C TYR A 597 7.17 -17.10 -5.08
N THR A 598 7.17 -16.92 -3.76
CA THR A 598 8.23 -16.26 -3.00
C THR A 598 8.65 -17.13 -1.83
N TYR A 599 9.95 -17.33 -1.68
CA TYR A 599 10.58 -17.81 -0.47
C TYR A 599 11.33 -16.68 0.20
N SER A 600 11.15 -16.48 1.51
CA SER A 600 11.83 -15.45 2.29
C SER A 600 12.32 -16.00 3.61
N LYS A 601 13.55 -15.66 3.99
CA LYS A 601 14.12 -15.96 5.29
C LYS A 601 14.67 -14.69 5.90
N SER A 602 14.36 -14.43 7.17
CA SER A 602 14.77 -13.23 7.87
C SER A 602 15.50 -13.56 9.16
N LYS A 603 16.42 -12.67 9.58
CA LYS A 603 17.09 -12.78 10.88
C LYS A 603 17.55 -11.42 11.38
N PHE A 604 17.46 -11.20 12.69
CA PHE A 604 18.15 -10.10 13.36
C PHE A 604 19.65 -10.37 13.41
N GLN A 605 20.45 -9.32 13.22
CA GLN A 605 21.92 -9.39 13.19
C GLN A 605 22.56 -9.07 14.54
N SER A 606 21.79 -8.65 15.53
CA SER A 606 22.25 -8.33 16.87
C SER A 606 21.20 -8.67 17.94
N SER A 607 21.68 -8.88 19.19
CA SER A 607 20.80 -9.07 20.34
C SER A 607 20.54 -7.75 21.03
N PHE A 608 19.28 -7.47 21.38
CA PHE A 608 18.85 -6.26 22.11
C PHE A 608 17.55 -6.49 22.87
N PHE A 609 17.22 -5.56 23.76
CA PHE A 609 15.90 -5.49 24.39
C PHE A 609 15.20 -4.20 23.94
N SER A 610 13.92 -4.32 23.57
CA SER A 610 13.09 -3.19 23.15
C SER A 610 11.78 -3.18 23.94
N ASN A 611 11.33 -1.99 24.33
CA ASN A 611 9.97 -1.79 24.86
C ASN A 611 8.91 -1.81 23.76
N PHE A 612 9.31 -1.91 22.48
CA PHE A 612 8.37 -2.12 21.39
C PHE A 612 7.78 -3.54 21.50
N SER A 613 6.48 -3.63 21.72
CA SER A 613 5.78 -4.87 22.05
C SER A 613 5.93 -5.99 21.02
N GLN A 614 6.24 -5.63 19.77
CA GLN A 614 6.47 -6.60 18.68
C GLN A 614 7.89 -7.19 18.71
N TRP A 615 8.83 -6.57 19.43
CA TRP A 615 10.21 -7.06 19.52
C TRP A 615 10.50 -7.66 20.88
N GLY A 616 10.35 -6.93 21.97
CA GLY A 616 10.68 -7.41 23.31
C GLY A 616 12.17 -7.77 23.44
N LEU A 617 12.44 -9.00 23.86
CA LEU A 617 13.80 -9.57 23.91
C LEU A 617 14.11 -10.21 22.54
N VAL A 618 15.13 -9.71 21.85
CA VAL A 618 15.63 -10.20 20.58
C VAL A 618 17.02 -10.79 20.79
N ASN A 619 17.27 -11.97 20.24
CA ASN A 619 18.60 -12.54 20.14
C ASN A 619 19.09 -12.51 18.69
N GLU A 620 20.40 -12.39 18.50
CA GLU A 620 21.02 -12.52 17.18
C GLU A 620 20.62 -13.86 16.53
N GLY A 621 20.13 -13.81 15.30
CA GLY A 621 19.63 -14.96 14.56
C GLY A 621 18.13 -15.20 14.70
N ASP A 622 17.42 -14.52 15.60
CA ASP A 622 15.95 -14.60 15.68
C ASP A 622 15.31 -14.10 14.38
N SER A 623 14.29 -14.81 13.88
CA SER A 623 13.51 -14.37 12.73
C SER A 623 12.67 -13.14 13.07
N LEU A 624 12.48 -12.26 12.08
CA LEU A 624 11.63 -11.08 12.20
C LEU A 624 10.15 -11.49 12.26
N PRO A 625 9.32 -10.78 13.05
CA PRO A 625 7.88 -11.01 13.08
C PRO A 625 7.20 -10.55 11.77
N TYR A 626 6.07 -11.18 11.45
CA TYR A 626 5.17 -10.86 10.34
C TYR A 626 5.77 -10.98 8.93
N ILE A 627 6.79 -11.81 8.75
CA ILE A 627 7.34 -12.19 7.44
C ILE A 627 7.02 -13.66 7.18
N PRO A 628 6.18 -13.98 6.18
CA PRO A 628 5.90 -15.38 5.81
C PRO A 628 7.10 -15.98 5.07
N GLU A 629 7.47 -17.22 5.40
CA GLU A 629 8.56 -17.92 4.69
C GLU A 629 8.18 -18.28 3.25
N HIS A 630 6.92 -18.61 3.01
CA HIS A 630 6.41 -19.02 1.71
C HIS A 630 5.13 -18.28 1.36
N VAL A 631 5.08 -17.67 0.19
CA VAL A 631 3.87 -17.11 -0.41
C VAL A 631 3.75 -17.65 -1.83
N GLY A 632 2.57 -18.07 -2.22
CA GLY A 632 2.35 -18.60 -3.57
C GLY A 632 0.95 -18.32 -4.10
N ARG A 633 0.84 -18.20 -5.42
CA ARG A 633 -0.41 -18.04 -6.14
C ARG A 633 -0.35 -18.82 -7.46
N LEU A 634 -1.42 -19.53 -7.77
CA LEU A 634 -1.65 -20.19 -9.05
C LEU A 634 -2.97 -19.70 -9.62
N ASP A 635 -2.95 -19.13 -10.82
CA ASP A 635 -4.13 -18.78 -11.60
C ASP A 635 -4.22 -19.70 -12.82
N VAL A 636 -5.43 -20.15 -13.12
CA VAL A 636 -5.75 -20.90 -14.34
C VAL A 636 -6.96 -20.24 -14.98
N ALA A 637 -6.77 -19.63 -16.15
CA ALA A 637 -7.81 -18.96 -16.91
C ALA A 637 -8.12 -19.75 -18.19
N PHE A 638 -9.40 -19.95 -18.43
CA PHE A 638 -9.93 -20.52 -19.65
C PHE A 638 -10.81 -19.46 -20.32
N ASP A 639 -10.34 -18.93 -21.44
CA ASP A 639 -11.01 -17.88 -22.18
C ASP A 639 -11.51 -18.40 -23.54
N SER A 640 -12.75 -18.08 -23.85
CA SER A 640 -13.34 -18.27 -25.17
C SER A 640 -14.01 -16.97 -25.62
N ASP A 641 -14.45 -16.89 -26.87
CA ASP A 641 -15.06 -15.68 -27.45
C ASP A 641 -16.09 -14.98 -26.56
N LYS A 642 -16.79 -15.72 -25.71
CA LYS A 642 -17.90 -15.18 -24.91
C LYS A 642 -17.89 -15.61 -23.45
N LEU A 643 -17.03 -16.53 -23.06
CA LEU A 643 -16.99 -17.10 -21.72
C LEU A 643 -15.57 -17.13 -21.23
N SER A 644 -15.35 -16.55 -20.06
CA SER A 644 -14.09 -16.64 -19.31
C SER A 644 -14.33 -17.32 -17.96
N VAL A 645 -13.52 -18.30 -17.65
CA VAL A 645 -13.53 -19.01 -16.35
C VAL A 645 -12.13 -18.92 -15.77
N ASN A 646 -12.02 -18.40 -14.57
CA ASN A 646 -10.74 -18.28 -13.87
C ASN A 646 -10.83 -18.92 -12.48
N LEU A 647 -9.80 -19.70 -12.14
CA LEU A 647 -9.61 -20.31 -10.82
C LEU A 647 -8.28 -19.84 -10.26
N ALA A 648 -8.28 -19.24 -9.08
CA ALA A 648 -7.09 -18.80 -8.37
C ALA A 648 -6.92 -19.59 -7.06
N ALA A 649 -5.74 -20.17 -6.85
CA ALA A 649 -5.32 -20.77 -5.58
C ALA A 649 -4.26 -19.89 -4.95
N LYS A 650 -4.41 -19.55 -3.67
CA LYS A 650 -3.48 -18.72 -2.90
C LYS A 650 -2.99 -19.47 -1.69
N TYR A 651 -1.70 -19.36 -1.41
CA TYR A 651 -1.05 -19.90 -0.24
C TYR A 651 -0.20 -18.83 0.45
N GLN A 652 -0.29 -18.73 1.76
CA GLN A 652 0.63 -17.97 2.59
C GLN A 652 0.96 -18.77 3.84
N HIS A 653 2.27 -19.02 4.05
CA HIS A 653 2.75 -19.66 5.27
C HIS A 653 2.44 -18.81 6.49
N GLY A 654 2.10 -19.44 7.60
CA GLY A 654 1.84 -18.75 8.87
C GLY A 654 3.03 -17.93 9.32
N MET A 655 2.73 -16.78 9.90
CA MET A 655 3.75 -15.82 10.35
C MET A 655 3.86 -15.84 11.86
N ARG A 656 5.07 -15.88 12.37
CA ARG A 656 5.30 -15.59 13.79
C ARG A 656 5.05 -14.11 14.09
N GLU A 657 4.52 -13.81 15.25
CA GLU A 657 4.17 -12.45 15.66
C GLU A 657 5.16 -11.83 16.68
N VAL A 658 6.18 -12.61 17.05
CA VAL A 658 7.28 -12.21 17.94
C VAL A 658 8.61 -12.71 17.38
N PRO A 659 9.75 -12.07 17.68
CA PRO A 659 11.07 -12.57 17.32
C PRO A 659 11.34 -13.97 17.86
N GLY A 660 12.19 -14.74 17.19
CA GLY A 660 12.63 -16.05 17.68
C GLY A 660 12.93 -17.04 16.56
N ILE A 661 13.37 -18.24 16.93
CA ILE A 661 13.66 -19.38 16.07
C ILE A 661 12.88 -20.63 16.53
N GLY A 662 12.56 -21.52 15.59
CA GLY A 662 11.84 -22.77 15.89
C GLY A 662 10.35 -22.58 16.17
N ALA A 663 9.75 -23.55 16.86
CA ALA A 663 8.33 -23.54 17.17
C ALA A 663 7.96 -22.37 18.10
N VAL A 664 6.78 -21.82 17.90
CA VAL A 664 6.20 -20.73 18.68
C VAL A 664 4.79 -21.14 19.12
N ASP A 665 4.31 -20.58 20.22
CA ASP A 665 2.97 -20.84 20.73
C ASP A 665 1.91 -20.36 19.72
N SER A 666 0.75 -21.02 19.65
CA SER A 666 -0.30 -20.75 18.66
C SER A 666 -0.84 -19.33 18.73
N ASP A 667 -0.92 -18.75 19.93
CA ASP A 667 -1.37 -17.37 20.18
C ASP A 667 -0.34 -16.30 19.76
N LEU A 668 0.82 -16.71 19.27
CA LEU A 668 1.91 -15.88 18.76
C LEU A 668 2.27 -16.20 17.29
N HIS A 669 1.36 -16.89 16.59
CA HIS A 669 1.56 -17.34 15.22
C HIS A 669 0.24 -17.32 14.44
N THR A 670 0.25 -16.86 13.20
CA THR A 670 -0.91 -16.95 12.31
C THR A 670 -1.00 -18.33 11.65
N ASP A 671 -2.19 -18.70 11.16
CA ASP A 671 -2.37 -19.96 10.45
C ASP A 671 -1.73 -19.93 9.05
N ASN A 672 -1.50 -21.14 8.49
CA ASN A 672 -1.23 -21.28 7.06
C ASN A 672 -2.51 -21.01 6.28
N LEU A 673 -2.51 -19.97 5.46
CA LEU A 673 -3.66 -19.57 4.67
C LEU A 673 -3.67 -20.29 3.32
N VAL A 674 -4.76 -21.02 3.02
CA VAL A 674 -5.03 -21.58 1.69
C VAL A 674 -6.43 -21.18 1.24
N THR A 675 -6.56 -20.42 0.17
CA THR A 675 -7.86 -20.03 -0.37
C THR A 675 -7.98 -20.32 -1.87
N LEU A 676 -9.19 -20.67 -2.30
CA LEU A 676 -9.54 -20.82 -3.72
C LEU A 676 -10.59 -19.78 -4.08
N ASP A 677 -10.36 -19.07 -5.19
CA ASP A 677 -11.32 -18.13 -5.76
C ASP A 677 -11.72 -18.60 -7.16
N LEU A 678 -13.00 -18.49 -7.49
CA LEU A 678 -13.55 -18.80 -8.81
C LEU A 678 -14.22 -17.57 -9.37
N SER A 679 -14.01 -17.27 -10.66
CA SER A 679 -14.81 -16.31 -11.39
C SER A 679 -15.24 -16.84 -12.76
N ILE A 680 -16.48 -16.56 -13.13
CA ILE A 680 -17.06 -16.92 -14.43
C ILE A 680 -17.68 -15.66 -14.99
N SER A 681 -17.18 -15.19 -16.15
CA SER A 681 -17.73 -14.04 -16.84
C SER A 681 -18.25 -14.44 -18.20
N LYS A 682 -19.37 -13.84 -18.61
CA LYS A 682 -19.97 -14.04 -19.93
C LYS A 682 -20.23 -12.69 -20.57
N GLU A 683 -19.69 -12.55 -21.76
CA GLU A 683 -19.97 -11.40 -22.63
C GLU A 683 -21.38 -11.51 -23.22
N LEU A 684 -22.15 -10.41 -23.12
CA LEU A 684 -23.51 -10.30 -23.63
C LEU A 684 -23.59 -9.54 -24.95
N GLY A 685 -22.48 -9.01 -25.46
CA GLY A 685 -22.36 -8.11 -26.62
C GLY A 685 -22.38 -6.63 -26.23
N ASN A 686 -21.96 -5.76 -27.15
CA ASN A 686 -21.82 -4.31 -26.94
C ASN A 686 -20.99 -3.95 -25.70
N ASP A 687 -19.85 -4.64 -25.48
CA ASP A 687 -18.96 -4.49 -24.32
C ASP A 687 -19.69 -4.58 -22.96
N SER A 688 -20.79 -5.35 -22.93
CA SER A 688 -21.57 -5.62 -21.71
C SER A 688 -21.33 -7.04 -21.26
N ASP A 689 -21.16 -7.25 -19.95
CA ASP A 689 -20.86 -8.55 -19.37
C ASP A 689 -21.64 -8.82 -18.08
N ILE A 690 -21.79 -10.09 -17.78
CA ILE A 690 -22.23 -10.58 -16.49
C ILE A 690 -21.15 -11.48 -15.88
N LYS A 691 -20.85 -11.30 -14.62
CA LYS A 691 -19.82 -12.04 -13.89
C LYS A 691 -20.34 -12.61 -12.60
N PHE A 692 -20.13 -13.90 -12.41
CA PHE A 692 -20.32 -14.58 -11.13
C PHE A 692 -18.96 -14.85 -10.49
N SER A 693 -18.78 -14.52 -9.22
CA SER A 693 -17.53 -14.71 -8.49
C SER A 693 -17.78 -15.38 -7.14
N VAL A 694 -16.87 -16.25 -6.76
CA VAL A 694 -16.82 -16.88 -5.43
C VAL A 694 -15.44 -16.63 -4.85
N ARG A 695 -15.36 -15.95 -3.72
CA ARG A 695 -14.15 -15.83 -2.91
C ARG A 695 -14.14 -16.91 -1.85
N ASN A 696 -12.95 -17.44 -1.53
CA ASN A 696 -12.79 -18.51 -0.57
C ASN A 696 -13.81 -19.64 -0.79
N LEU A 697 -13.73 -20.29 -1.95
CA LEU A 697 -14.68 -21.34 -2.40
C LEU A 697 -14.82 -22.48 -1.37
N MET A 698 -13.75 -22.81 -0.66
CA MET A 698 -13.72 -23.90 0.32
C MET A 698 -14.33 -23.47 1.67
N ASP A 699 -14.58 -22.17 1.90
CA ASP A 699 -15.14 -21.62 3.14
C ASP A 699 -14.27 -21.86 4.38
N GLU A 700 -12.95 -21.88 4.20
CA GLU A 700 -11.99 -22.09 5.28
C GLU A 700 -11.84 -20.83 6.14
N ARG A 701 -11.56 -21.04 7.42
CA ARG A 701 -11.31 -19.98 8.41
C ARG A 701 -9.96 -20.16 9.03
N TYR A 702 -9.15 -19.11 8.95
CA TYR A 702 -7.80 -19.05 9.44
C TYR A 702 -7.60 -17.82 10.32
N ILE A 703 -6.77 -17.94 11.34
CA ILE A 703 -6.26 -16.78 12.08
C ILE A 703 -5.21 -16.09 11.21
N VAL A 704 -5.55 -14.93 10.67
CA VAL A 704 -4.66 -14.14 9.80
C VAL A 704 -3.83 -13.13 10.57
N SER A 705 -4.21 -12.80 11.80
CA SER A 705 -3.51 -11.87 12.71
C SER A 705 -4.11 -11.93 14.11
N HIS A 706 -3.27 -11.72 15.15
CA HIS A 706 -3.73 -11.40 16.51
C HIS A 706 -3.65 -9.89 16.80
N ARG A 707 -3.42 -9.08 15.79
CA ARG A 707 -3.37 -7.62 15.94
C ARG A 707 -4.60 -6.94 15.30
N PRO A 708 -5.06 -5.79 15.90
CA PRO A 708 -4.48 -5.10 17.06
C PRO A 708 -4.64 -5.85 18.40
N PHE A 709 -5.76 -6.54 18.66
CA PHE A 709 -5.99 -7.35 19.84
C PHE A 709 -6.75 -8.63 19.49
N GLY A 710 -6.14 -9.81 19.72
CA GLY A 710 -6.76 -11.13 19.57
C GLY A 710 -6.96 -11.60 18.13
N ALA A 711 -7.38 -12.86 18.01
CA ALA A 711 -7.50 -13.59 16.75
C ALA A 711 -8.53 -12.97 15.78
N ARG A 712 -8.15 -12.85 14.51
CA ARG A 712 -8.94 -12.29 13.40
C ARG A 712 -9.05 -13.27 12.25
N PRO A 713 -10.25 -13.49 11.67
CA PRO A 713 -10.46 -14.36 10.53
C PRO A 713 -10.10 -13.69 9.19
N ASN A 714 -9.75 -14.52 8.21
CA ASN A 714 -9.84 -14.19 6.79
C ASN A 714 -11.30 -14.01 6.35
N LEU A 715 -11.50 -13.50 5.12
CA LEU A 715 -12.82 -13.44 4.48
C LEU A 715 -13.46 -14.83 4.35
N PRO A 716 -14.73 -15.03 4.76
CA PRO A 716 -15.49 -16.24 4.50
C PRO A 716 -15.77 -16.45 3.01
N ARG A 717 -16.40 -17.58 2.66
CA ARG A 717 -16.92 -17.77 1.31
C ARG A 717 -17.93 -16.66 0.99
N MET A 718 -17.62 -15.92 -0.06
CA MET A 718 -18.43 -14.79 -0.52
C MET A 718 -18.86 -15.03 -1.96
N LEU A 719 -20.17 -15.03 -2.21
CA LEU A 719 -20.77 -15.16 -3.53
C LEU A 719 -21.13 -13.78 -4.04
N MET A 720 -20.79 -13.47 -5.29
CA MET A 720 -21.05 -12.16 -5.90
C MET A 720 -21.53 -12.33 -7.33
N LEU A 721 -22.44 -11.44 -7.76
CA LEU A 721 -22.94 -11.34 -9.12
C LEU A 721 -22.84 -9.88 -9.57
N GLU A 722 -22.06 -9.63 -10.63
CA GLU A 722 -21.91 -8.32 -11.26
C GLU A 722 -22.57 -8.32 -12.64
N GLY A 723 -23.19 -7.21 -12.98
CA GLY A 723 -23.53 -6.85 -14.36
C GLY A 723 -22.85 -5.55 -14.72
N ARG A 724 -22.18 -5.50 -15.88
CA ARG A 724 -21.60 -4.29 -16.47
C ARG A 724 -22.29 -4.02 -17.80
N TYR A 725 -22.69 -2.79 -18.00
CA TYR A 725 -23.37 -2.35 -19.20
C TYR A 725 -22.72 -1.11 -19.79
N LYS A 726 -22.43 -1.15 -21.11
CA LYS A 726 -22.00 0.01 -21.89
C LYS A 726 -23.23 0.76 -22.39
N LEU A 727 -23.30 2.05 -22.07
CA LEU A 727 -24.42 2.95 -22.42
C LEU A 727 -24.27 3.54 -23.82
#